data_889efcf89b03a4903ff330a01d79a1fa
#
_entry.id   889efcf89b03a4903ff330a01d79a1fa
#
_cell.length_a   1.000
_cell.length_b   1.000
_cell.length_c   1.000
_cell.angle_alpha   90.00
_cell.angle_beta   90.00
_cell.angle_gamma   90.00
#
_symmetry.space_group_name_H-M   'P 1'
#
loop_
_entity.id
_entity.type
_entity.pdbx_description
1 polymer ?
#
loop_
_entity_poly.entity_id
_entity_poly.type
_entity_poly.pdbx_seq_one_letter_code
_entity_poly.pdbx_strand_id
1 'polypeptide(L)'
;MKQMFKALLCLALAASSLTAQNGQDTHASSAGLPPLIDRELIFGNPEISGAQLSPDGKYLAFQKPWKATRNIYVKGVNEPFSAARLLTAEPKRPIAGYFWSRDSKYILYAKDNDGDENYNVYAVDPGAKPPAGADVPVSRDLTGLKGVRVQIVAIPKNDPDTIYIGLNDRDKAWHDLYRLRLSTGEKTLVRKNTERITRWEFDLQGNLRLTSRSAENGDTEILRVDSAKFTKIYSCNVFESCDTIRFQKDGKRAYMETNKGADMNLSALVLFDPETGKTKTVESDPLHKVDFSSAVFSEATDQLAITLYQDDRVRRYFKDKGFEADFKWLRGKFPGKELTRVSSTLDEQVWLVNASSDTEPGETYIFDRKTHKLTLQYRVREKLPRDALAEMKTVSYKSSDGLEIPAYLTLPKGIPGKNLPTIIFPHGGPWSRDLWGYNGYAQFFANRGYAVLSMNFRGSTGYGKKFLDAGNNEWGRKMQDDVTWGVTYLVDQGIADPKRVGIFGGSYGGYATLAGVTFTPGVYAVAVDLFGPSNLITLMDSIPPYWESIRVMFYQRMGDPTTPEGKALLVERSPLNSADKIKTPLMIAQGANDARVNHAESEQIVIALRDRGFPVEYLLIPDEGHGFARPVNNMASIMATEKFFARYIGGRYQEGGTPEVVARLKEITVDPKTVVLAKKVDSSSVGAPTLAMELQPGKYKYQAKIEANGQQVSLTISTTIAAEGNTWTATDVMETPNGTVTEISTLDRGTLIGRKLNVKQGPVTIDLNFSSDKATGNMNVNGQDRTISVDLGGPLFANAAGAKQSISCLPLAEGYSTTYRNFDVQKQRVKLMQLKVSGVENVTVPAGTFDAYKVEVSSPDGGPDQETLWVDRNSHKAVKESAVLPSMGGALLTQELVQ
;
A
#
# COMPACT_ATOMS: atom_id res chain seq x y z
N MET A 1 58.79 20.66 47.44
CA MET A 1 57.39 21.05 47.04
C MET A 1 57.23 21.75 45.68
N LYS A 2 58.25 22.07 44.91
CA LYS A 2 58.14 22.68 43.57
C LYS A 2 58.36 21.68 42.42
N GLN A 3 58.63 20.42 42.65
CA GLN A 3 58.84 19.38 41.68
C GLN A 3 57.63 18.42 41.55
N MET A 4 56.68 18.39 42.49
CA MET A 4 55.46 17.60 42.42
C MET A 4 54.33 18.30 41.70
N PHE A 5 54.39 19.62 41.50
CA PHE A 5 53.36 20.37 40.76
C PHE A 5 53.52 20.37 39.22
N LYS A 6 54.71 20.00 38.72
CA LYS A 6 54.96 19.85 37.28
C LYS A 6 54.58 18.48 36.72
N ALA A 7 54.48 17.45 37.56
CA ALA A 7 54.08 16.11 37.13
C ALA A 7 52.55 15.92 37.04
N LEU A 8 51.75 16.68 37.80
CA LEU A 8 50.29 16.64 37.72
C LEU A 8 49.72 17.49 36.57
N LEU A 9 50.46 18.46 36.05
CA LEU A 9 50.00 19.28 34.93
C LEU A 9 50.26 18.61 33.57
N CYS A 10 51.17 17.65 33.47
CA CYS A 10 51.42 16.87 32.25
C CYS A 10 50.47 15.64 32.11
N LEU A 11 49.87 15.16 33.19
CA LEU A 11 48.87 14.07 33.12
C LEU A 11 47.44 14.58 32.81
N ALA A 12 47.16 15.85 33.09
CA ALA A 12 45.87 16.45 32.77
C ALA A 12 45.75 16.94 31.29
N LEU A 13 46.89 17.11 30.60
CA LEU A 13 46.94 17.46 29.18
C LEU A 13 47.04 16.22 28.24
N ALA A 14 47.33 15.04 28.81
CA ALA A 14 47.33 13.78 28.02
C ALA A 14 46.00 13.02 28.06
N ALA A 15 45.07 13.39 28.95
CA ALA A 15 43.71 12.81 29.00
C ALA A 15 42.66 13.58 28.18
N SER A 16 43.02 14.78 27.67
CA SER A 16 42.13 15.60 26.81
C SER A 16 42.44 15.49 25.30
N SER A 17 43.37 14.61 24.91
CA SER A 17 43.74 14.40 23.52
C SER A 17 43.31 13.02 22.95
N LEU A 18 42.49 12.26 23.70
CA LEU A 18 41.96 10.96 23.19
C LEU A 18 40.45 10.94 22.96
N THR A 19 39.76 12.10 23.01
CA THR A 19 38.33 12.22 22.65
C THR A 19 38.05 13.20 21.50
N ALA A 20 39.07 13.58 20.74
CA ALA A 20 38.96 14.47 19.59
C ALA A 20 39.65 13.88 18.36
N GLN A 21 39.35 12.61 18.03
CA GLN A 21 39.75 12.00 16.77
C GLN A 21 38.64 11.07 16.24
N ASN A 22 37.44 11.62 16.04
CA ASN A 22 36.43 11.08 15.16
C ASN A 22 35.57 12.22 14.64
N GLY A 23 36.21 13.21 14.08
CA GLY A 23 35.64 14.25 13.25
C GLY A 23 36.60 14.54 12.12
N GLN A 24 36.90 13.55 11.31
CA GLN A 24 37.43 13.85 9.98
C GLN A 24 36.31 14.52 9.21
N ASP A 25 36.54 15.78 8.84
CA ASP A 25 35.75 16.49 7.81
C ASP A 25 35.70 15.63 6.55
N THR A 26 34.72 14.76 6.43
CA THR A 26 34.40 14.00 5.22
C THR A 26 33.60 14.85 4.22
N HIS A 27 33.81 16.16 4.21
CA HIS A 27 33.39 16.97 3.09
C HIS A 27 34.27 16.61 1.88
N ALA A 28 33.86 15.57 1.14
CA ALA A 28 34.38 15.36 -0.20
C ALA A 28 34.27 16.71 -0.92
N SER A 29 35.36 17.14 -1.55
CA SER A 29 35.41 18.40 -2.26
C SER A 29 34.18 18.55 -3.17
N SER A 30 33.28 19.44 -2.84
CA SER A 30 32.10 19.78 -3.66
C SER A 30 32.50 20.60 -4.90
N ALA A 31 33.78 20.84 -5.07
CA ALA A 31 34.32 21.55 -6.23
C ALA A 31 33.98 20.79 -7.52
N GLY A 32 33.24 21.44 -8.39
CA GLY A 32 32.81 20.89 -9.69
C GLY A 32 31.38 20.35 -9.72
N LEU A 33 30.78 19.97 -8.59
CA LEU A 33 29.38 19.57 -8.57
C LEU A 33 28.46 20.78 -8.84
N PRO A 34 27.32 20.59 -9.54
CA PRO A 34 26.33 21.66 -9.70
C PRO A 34 25.77 22.09 -8.34
N PRO A 35 25.06 23.25 -8.24
CA PRO A 35 24.41 23.65 -7.00
C PRO A 35 23.60 22.52 -6.38
N LEU A 36 23.55 22.48 -5.05
CA LEU A 36 22.72 21.51 -4.32
C LEU A 36 21.27 21.80 -4.61
N ILE A 37 20.56 20.83 -5.20
CA ILE A 37 19.14 20.92 -5.52
C ILE A 37 18.36 20.72 -4.24
N ASP A 38 17.45 21.67 -3.94
CA ASP A 38 16.52 21.53 -2.80
C ASP A 38 15.69 20.24 -2.94
N ARG A 39 15.60 19.47 -1.87
CA ARG A 39 14.78 18.25 -1.78
C ARG A 39 13.36 18.47 -2.26
N GLU A 40 12.78 19.63 -1.90
CA GLU A 40 11.41 19.99 -2.28
C GLU A 40 11.23 20.06 -3.79
N LEU A 41 12.25 20.46 -4.56
CA LEU A 41 12.18 20.50 -6.02
C LEU A 41 12.15 19.11 -6.66
N ILE A 42 12.69 18.09 -5.98
CA ILE A 42 12.73 16.71 -6.48
C ILE A 42 11.56 15.89 -5.95
N PHE A 43 11.26 15.96 -4.65
CA PHE A 43 10.29 15.09 -3.98
C PHE A 43 9.00 15.78 -3.53
N GLY A 44 9.00 17.10 -3.43
CA GLY A 44 7.80 17.88 -3.12
C GLY A 44 6.74 17.78 -4.22
N ASN A 45 5.58 18.35 -3.97
CA ASN A 45 4.52 18.37 -4.97
C ASN A 45 4.94 19.17 -6.22
N PRO A 46 4.78 18.64 -7.43
CA PRO A 46 4.93 19.44 -8.64
C PRO A 46 3.84 20.51 -8.71
N GLU A 47 4.14 21.64 -9.31
CA GLU A 47 3.21 22.76 -9.48
C GLU A 47 1.96 22.36 -10.25
N ILE A 48 2.14 21.56 -11.31
CA ILE A 48 1.09 20.93 -12.12
C ILE A 48 1.56 19.54 -12.55
N SER A 49 0.64 18.57 -12.53
CA SER A 49 0.90 17.20 -12.99
C SER A 49 -0.37 16.49 -13.43
N GLY A 50 -0.21 15.34 -14.08
CA GLY A 50 -1.27 14.38 -14.35
C GLY A 50 -2.44 14.94 -15.16
N ALA A 51 -2.19 15.86 -16.10
CA ALA A 51 -3.25 16.45 -16.90
C ALA A 51 -3.93 15.44 -17.83
N GLN A 52 -5.24 15.63 -18.05
CA GLN A 52 -6.07 14.85 -18.97
C GLN A 52 -7.05 15.75 -19.69
N LEU A 53 -7.18 15.60 -20.99
CA LEU A 53 -8.25 16.19 -21.78
C LEU A 53 -9.58 15.52 -21.47
N SER A 54 -10.66 16.30 -21.42
CA SER A 54 -11.99 15.71 -21.45
C SER A 54 -12.25 15.04 -22.80
N PRO A 55 -13.04 13.94 -22.86
CA PRO A 55 -13.37 13.24 -24.08
C PRO A 55 -13.94 14.12 -25.20
N ASP A 56 -14.69 15.18 -24.84
CA ASP A 56 -15.26 16.16 -25.77
C ASP A 56 -14.30 17.32 -26.14
N GLY A 57 -13.09 17.35 -25.54
CA GLY A 57 -12.05 18.36 -25.81
C GLY A 57 -12.29 19.74 -25.22
N LYS A 58 -13.35 19.94 -24.40
CA LYS A 58 -13.68 21.26 -23.85
C LYS A 58 -12.83 21.64 -22.63
N TYR A 59 -12.41 20.64 -21.84
CA TYR A 59 -11.75 20.85 -20.58
C TYR A 59 -10.39 20.17 -20.52
N LEU A 60 -9.50 20.75 -19.69
CA LEU A 60 -8.27 20.13 -19.21
C LEU A 60 -8.37 19.99 -17.69
N ALA A 61 -8.44 18.75 -17.20
CA ALA A 61 -8.28 18.46 -15.79
C ALA A 61 -6.81 18.20 -15.48
N PHE A 62 -6.36 18.50 -14.26
CA PHE A 62 -4.99 18.29 -13.82
C PHE A 62 -4.90 18.28 -12.29
N GLN A 63 -3.79 17.78 -11.77
CA GLN A 63 -3.49 17.86 -10.34
C GLN A 63 -2.58 19.05 -10.04
N LYS A 64 -2.91 19.78 -8.96
CA LYS A 64 -2.14 20.88 -8.42
C LYS A 64 -2.23 20.85 -6.90
N PRO A 65 -1.20 21.31 -6.15
CA PRO A 65 -1.29 21.43 -4.70
C PRO A 65 -2.44 22.34 -4.26
N TRP A 66 -3.25 21.85 -3.31
CA TRP A 66 -4.16 22.64 -2.50
C TRP A 66 -3.79 22.39 -1.04
N LYS A 67 -3.43 23.44 -0.30
CA LYS A 67 -2.74 23.26 0.99
C LYS A 67 -1.50 22.35 0.80
N ALA A 68 -1.41 21.27 1.53
CA ALA A 68 -0.24 20.40 1.52
C ALA A 68 -0.29 19.24 0.49
N THR A 69 -1.41 19.00 -0.19
CA THR A 69 -1.59 17.80 -1.04
C THR A 69 -2.06 18.12 -2.45
N ARG A 70 -1.83 17.19 -3.39
CA ARG A 70 -2.30 17.31 -4.77
C ARG A 70 -3.78 17.00 -4.87
N ASN A 71 -4.53 17.95 -5.42
CA ASN A 71 -5.95 17.89 -5.65
C ASN A 71 -6.29 18.13 -7.12
N ILE A 72 -7.49 17.78 -7.54
CA ILE A 72 -7.95 17.89 -8.92
C ILE A 72 -8.46 19.31 -9.17
N TYR A 73 -7.98 19.91 -10.26
CA TYR A 73 -8.42 21.17 -10.82
C TYR A 73 -8.91 20.96 -12.25
N VAL A 74 -9.73 21.88 -12.74
CA VAL A 74 -10.22 21.91 -14.12
C VAL A 74 -10.22 23.32 -14.67
N LYS A 75 -9.89 23.45 -15.97
CA LYS A 75 -10.05 24.70 -16.74
C LYS A 75 -10.62 24.39 -18.12
N GLY A 76 -11.18 25.38 -18.79
CA GLY A 76 -11.42 25.29 -20.23
C GLY A 76 -10.11 25.06 -20.99
N VAL A 77 -10.12 24.25 -22.04
CA VAL A 77 -8.89 23.85 -22.75
C VAL A 77 -8.08 25.05 -23.24
N ASN A 78 -8.76 26.11 -23.67
CA ASN A 78 -8.14 27.35 -24.17
C ASN A 78 -7.96 28.46 -23.10
N GLU A 79 -8.41 28.21 -21.88
CA GLU A 79 -8.25 29.18 -20.79
C GLU A 79 -6.85 29.12 -20.17
N PRO A 80 -6.36 30.18 -19.55
CA PRO A 80 -5.11 30.15 -18.80
C PRO A 80 -5.26 29.33 -17.50
N PHE A 81 -4.14 28.85 -16.93
CA PHE A 81 -4.18 28.11 -15.65
C PHE A 81 -4.68 28.94 -14.47
N SER A 82 -4.62 30.28 -14.56
CA SER A 82 -5.20 31.20 -13.57
C SER A 82 -6.73 31.14 -13.48
N ALA A 83 -7.40 30.67 -14.53
CA ALA A 83 -8.85 30.45 -14.55
C ALA A 83 -9.27 29.07 -14.01
N ALA A 84 -8.31 28.24 -13.61
CA ALA A 84 -8.59 26.89 -13.13
C ALA A 84 -9.40 26.90 -11.82
N ARG A 85 -10.39 26.02 -11.76
CA ARG A 85 -11.23 25.80 -10.59
C ARG A 85 -10.83 24.54 -9.83
N LEU A 86 -10.85 24.60 -8.51
CA LEU A 86 -10.61 23.47 -7.62
C LEU A 86 -11.84 22.56 -7.61
N LEU A 87 -11.66 21.25 -7.77
CA LEU A 87 -12.73 20.26 -7.75
C LEU A 87 -12.71 19.35 -6.52
N THR A 88 -11.55 19.14 -5.92
CA THR A 88 -11.41 18.31 -4.70
C THR A 88 -10.54 19.05 -3.68
N ALA A 89 -10.78 18.80 -2.39
CA ALA A 89 -10.10 19.50 -1.29
C ALA A 89 -9.63 18.50 -0.20
N GLU A 90 -8.87 17.49 -0.60
CA GLU A 90 -8.27 16.52 0.31
C GLU A 90 -7.06 17.15 1.01
N PRO A 91 -7.09 17.37 2.34
CA PRO A 91 -6.06 18.18 3.01
C PRO A 91 -4.84 17.38 3.42
N LYS A 92 -4.96 16.07 3.62
CA LYS A 92 -3.91 15.23 4.23
C LYS A 92 -3.21 14.32 3.22
N ARG A 93 -3.96 13.65 2.36
CA ARG A 93 -3.47 12.64 1.44
C ARG A 93 -3.79 13.01 0.00
N PRO A 94 -2.85 12.92 -0.96
CA PRO A 94 -3.10 13.29 -2.34
C PRO A 94 -4.12 12.34 -2.99
N ILE A 95 -4.88 12.85 -3.96
CA ILE A 95 -5.68 12.00 -4.84
C ILE A 95 -4.74 11.09 -5.62
N ALA A 96 -4.93 9.77 -5.48
CA ALA A 96 -4.05 8.76 -6.08
C ALA A 96 -4.13 8.76 -7.62
N GLY A 97 -5.33 8.88 -8.17
CA GLY A 97 -5.59 8.92 -9.60
C GLY A 97 -7.01 9.35 -9.92
N TYR A 98 -7.23 9.78 -11.15
CA TYR A 98 -8.54 10.18 -11.64
C TYR A 98 -8.68 9.93 -13.15
N PHE A 99 -9.90 9.89 -13.65
CA PHE A 99 -10.21 9.79 -15.07
C PHE A 99 -11.58 10.43 -15.39
N TRP A 100 -11.81 10.76 -16.64
CA TRP A 100 -13.07 11.31 -17.12
C TRP A 100 -14.10 10.21 -17.41
N SER A 101 -15.40 10.47 -17.10
CA SER A 101 -16.48 9.70 -17.71
C SER A 101 -16.48 9.94 -19.22
N ARG A 102 -16.93 8.94 -20.00
CA ARG A 102 -16.89 9.03 -21.46
C ARG A 102 -17.69 10.19 -22.05
N ASP A 103 -18.75 10.63 -21.37
CA ASP A 103 -19.58 11.76 -21.78
C ASP A 103 -19.08 13.12 -21.25
N SER A 104 -17.92 13.15 -20.62
CA SER A 104 -17.31 14.35 -20.03
C SER A 104 -18.10 15.00 -18.88
N LYS A 105 -19.16 14.33 -18.36
CA LYS A 105 -19.99 14.88 -17.28
C LYS A 105 -19.34 14.78 -15.90
N TYR A 106 -18.52 13.77 -15.68
CA TYR A 106 -17.91 13.52 -14.39
C TYR A 106 -16.41 13.31 -14.48
N ILE A 107 -15.71 13.75 -13.45
CA ILE A 107 -14.37 13.27 -13.11
C ILE A 107 -14.52 12.27 -11.98
N LEU A 108 -14.03 11.03 -12.24
CA LEU A 108 -14.01 9.96 -11.28
C LEU A 108 -12.62 9.89 -10.66
N TYR A 109 -12.55 9.69 -9.35
CA TYR A 109 -11.27 9.56 -8.66
C TYR A 109 -11.33 8.53 -7.54
N ALA A 110 -10.17 7.98 -7.18
CA ALA A 110 -10.03 6.99 -6.15
C ALA A 110 -9.23 7.52 -4.97
N LYS A 111 -9.64 7.15 -3.76
CA LYS A 111 -8.87 7.37 -2.55
C LYS A 111 -9.04 6.20 -1.58
N ASP A 112 -7.98 5.93 -0.80
CA ASP A 112 -7.93 5.01 0.31
C ASP A 112 -7.98 5.76 1.64
N ASN A 113 -7.91 5.04 2.75
CA ASN A 113 -7.86 5.61 4.08
C ASN A 113 -6.48 5.34 4.70
N ASP A 114 -5.68 6.40 4.84
CA ASP A 114 -4.34 6.37 5.47
C ASP A 114 -3.39 5.26 5.00
N GLY A 115 -3.52 4.84 3.73
CA GLY A 115 -2.64 3.84 3.12
C GLY A 115 -3.09 2.38 3.22
N ASP A 116 -4.35 2.11 3.64
CA ASP A 116 -4.91 0.77 3.80
C ASP A 116 -5.24 0.06 2.45
N GLU A 117 -5.04 0.75 1.33
CA GLU A 117 -5.33 0.27 -0.03
C GLU A 117 -6.80 -0.12 -0.30
N ASN A 118 -7.73 0.17 0.60
CA ASN A 118 -9.15 -0.03 0.36
C ASN A 118 -9.73 1.18 -0.39
N TYR A 119 -9.41 1.25 -1.68
CA TYR A 119 -9.82 2.36 -2.53
C TYR A 119 -11.33 2.37 -2.79
N ASN A 120 -11.96 3.53 -2.56
CA ASN A 120 -13.32 3.85 -2.95
C ASN A 120 -13.33 4.82 -4.13
N VAL A 121 -14.41 4.80 -4.93
CA VAL A 121 -14.58 5.64 -6.13
C VAL A 121 -15.56 6.77 -5.86
N TYR A 122 -15.13 7.97 -6.19
CA TYR A 122 -15.87 9.22 -6.06
C TYR A 122 -16.12 9.83 -7.44
N ALA A 123 -17.19 10.59 -7.57
CA ALA A 123 -17.49 11.39 -8.77
C ALA A 123 -17.72 12.85 -8.41
N VAL A 124 -17.15 13.75 -9.20
CA VAL A 124 -17.41 15.19 -9.13
C VAL A 124 -17.81 15.71 -10.51
N ASP A 125 -18.83 16.56 -10.55
CA ASP A 125 -19.24 17.27 -11.75
C ASP A 125 -18.31 18.48 -11.96
N PRO A 126 -17.49 18.52 -13.05
CA PRO A 126 -16.58 19.62 -13.32
C PRO A 126 -17.30 20.94 -13.65
N GLY A 127 -18.59 20.91 -14.00
CA GLY A 127 -19.43 22.07 -14.27
C GLY A 127 -20.11 22.65 -13.01
N ALA A 128 -20.21 21.88 -11.93
CA ALA A 128 -20.91 22.27 -10.73
C ALA A 128 -20.20 23.42 -9.99
N LYS A 129 -21.01 24.27 -9.33
CA LYS A 129 -20.51 25.31 -8.45
C LYS A 129 -20.43 24.79 -7.02
N PRO A 130 -19.44 25.24 -6.23
CA PRO A 130 -19.40 24.95 -4.80
C PRO A 130 -20.67 25.44 -4.11
N PRO A 131 -21.21 24.71 -3.11
CA PRO A 131 -22.23 25.24 -2.21
C PRO A 131 -21.73 26.48 -1.46
N ALA A 132 -22.66 27.28 -0.94
CA ALA A 132 -22.31 28.46 -0.16
C ALA A 132 -21.38 28.08 1.03
N GLY A 133 -20.23 28.73 1.12
CA GLY A 133 -19.22 28.48 2.17
C GLY A 133 -18.31 27.26 1.94
N ALA A 134 -18.44 26.56 0.82
CA ALA A 134 -17.54 25.45 0.46
C ALA A 134 -16.52 25.88 -0.60
N ASP A 135 -15.30 25.32 -0.52
CA ASP A 135 -14.21 25.59 -1.48
C ASP A 135 -14.40 24.83 -2.80
N VAL A 136 -15.13 23.71 -2.79
CA VAL A 136 -15.23 22.77 -3.90
C VAL A 136 -16.68 22.33 -4.15
N PRO A 137 -17.01 21.87 -5.37
CA PRO A 137 -18.28 21.19 -5.65
C PRO A 137 -18.44 19.95 -4.78
N VAL A 138 -19.69 19.49 -4.62
CA VAL A 138 -19.99 18.25 -3.91
C VAL A 138 -19.46 17.07 -4.70
N SER A 139 -18.57 16.29 -4.09
CA SER A 139 -18.16 14.98 -4.59
C SER A 139 -19.06 13.90 -3.99
N ARG A 140 -19.55 13.00 -4.84
CA ARG A 140 -20.37 11.86 -4.42
C ARG A 140 -19.50 10.64 -4.25
N ASP A 141 -19.58 9.99 -3.08
CA ASP A 141 -19.03 8.64 -2.90
C ASP A 141 -19.96 7.64 -3.61
N LEU A 142 -19.46 7.04 -4.69
CA LEU A 142 -20.24 6.10 -5.50
C LEU A 142 -20.23 4.69 -4.92
N THR A 143 -19.29 4.37 -4.07
CA THR A 143 -19.12 3.02 -3.52
C THR A 143 -19.44 2.94 -2.03
N GLY A 144 -19.06 3.93 -1.22
CA GLY A 144 -19.51 4.14 0.15
C GLY A 144 -19.25 2.97 1.11
N LEU A 145 -18.21 2.16 0.86
CA LEU A 145 -17.97 0.91 1.57
C LEU A 145 -16.64 0.94 2.32
N LYS A 146 -16.70 0.94 3.65
CA LYS A 146 -15.51 0.90 4.49
C LYS A 146 -14.84 -0.49 4.45
N GLY A 147 -13.51 -0.52 4.31
CA GLY A 147 -12.73 -1.76 4.28
C GLY A 147 -13.00 -2.63 3.05
N VAL A 148 -13.51 -2.04 1.97
CA VAL A 148 -13.76 -2.70 0.68
C VAL A 148 -12.85 -2.07 -0.37
N ARG A 149 -12.20 -2.92 -1.15
CA ARG A 149 -11.37 -2.51 -2.28
C ARG A 149 -12.20 -2.52 -3.55
N VAL A 150 -12.22 -1.40 -4.24
CA VAL A 150 -12.87 -1.27 -5.54
C VAL A 150 -11.85 -1.45 -6.66
N GLN A 151 -12.22 -2.19 -7.69
CA GLN A 151 -11.48 -2.30 -8.95
C GLN A 151 -12.35 -1.78 -10.09
N ILE A 152 -11.80 -0.93 -10.96
CA ILE A 152 -12.46 -0.57 -12.22
C ILE A 152 -12.23 -1.73 -13.18
N VAL A 153 -13.32 -2.35 -13.65
CA VAL A 153 -13.28 -3.52 -14.54
C VAL A 153 -13.41 -3.11 -15.99
N ALA A 154 -14.44 -2.30 -16.33
CA ALA A 154 -14.67 -1.86 -17.69
C ALA A 154 -15.39 -0.51 -17.72
N ILE A 155 -15.15 0.24 -18.81
CA ILE A 155 -15.82 1.50 -19.14
C ILE A 155 -16.43 1.33 -20.53
N PRO A 156 -17.73 0.97 -20.63
CA PRO A 156 -18.34 0.64 -21.90
C PRO A 156 -18.46 1.86 -22.80
N LYS A 157 -18.34 1.66 -24.12
CA LYS A 157 -18.47 2.73 -25.12
C LYS A 157 -19.92 3.14 -25.39
N ASN A 158 -20.81 2.21 -25.28
CA ASN A 158 -22.24 2.34 -25.66
C ASN A 158 -23.13 2.82 -24.49
N ASP A 159 -22.63 2.86 -23.26
CA ASP A 159 -23.33 3.39 -22.09
C ASP A 159 -22.39 4.26 -21.26
N PRO A 160 -22.24 5.56 -21.57
CA PRO A 160 -21.28 6.44 -20.92
C PRO A 160 -21.63 6.78 -19.46
N ASP A 161 -22.86 6.51 -19.01
CA ASP A 161 -23.31 6.65 -17.62
C ASP A 161 -23.00 5.42 -16.76
N THR A 162 -22.37 4.40 -17.34
CA THR A 162 -22.07 3.14 -16.66
C THR A 162 -20.57 2.87 -16.61
N ILE A 163 -20.11 2.31 -15.47
CA ILE A 163 -18.85 1.58 -15.36
C ILE A 163 -19.12 0.23 -14.70
N TYR A 164 -18.29 -0.75 -15.01
CA TYR A 164 -18.26 -2.02 -14.29
C TYR A 164 -17.15 -1.98 -13.25
N ILE A 165 -17.48 -2.42 -12.04
CA ILE A 165 -16.56 -2.44 -10.91
C ILE A 165 -16.53 -3.82 -10.26
N GLY A 166 -15.39 -4.17 -9.70
CA GLY A 166 -15.24 -5.30 -8.79
C GLY A 166 -15.27 -4.81 -7.35
N LEU A 167 -16.04 -5.46 -6.48
CA LEU A 167 -16.09 -5.21 -5.04
C LEU A 167 -15.75 -6.48 -4.27
N ASN A 168 -14.84 -6.40 -3.31
CA ASN A 168 -14.53 -7.49 -2.37
C ASN A 168 -15.28 -7.35 -1.05
N ASP A 169 -16.52 -6.92 -1.11
CA ASP A 169 -17.40 -6.69 0.05
C ASP A 169 -17.88 -7.98 0.69
N ARG A 170 -18.23 -8.98 -0.13
CA ARG A 170 -18.66 -10.32 0.31
C ARG A 170 -17.48 -11.19 0.73
N ASP A 171 -16.38 -11.15 -0.03
CA ASP A 171 -15.19 -11.98 0.14
C ASP A 171 -13.95 -11.13 -0.09
N LYS A 172 -13.06 -11.04 0.89
CA LYS A 172 -11.89 -10.16 0.81
C LYS A 172 -10.85 -10.59 -0.22
N ALA A 173 -10.87 -11.85 -0.62
CA ALA A 173 -10.00 -12.40 -1.65
C ALA A 173 -10.52 -12.16 -3.07
N TRP A 174 -11.86 -12.16 -3.26
CA TRP A 174 -12.47 -12.21 -4.57
C TRP A 174 -13.48 -11.08 -4.78
N HIS A 175 -13.34 -10.39 -5.92
CA HIS A 175 -14.18 -9.27 -6.27
C HIS A 175 -15.40 -9.75 -7.05
N ASP A 176 -16.60 -9.49 -6.53
CA ASP A 176 -17.85 -9.65 -7.24
C ASP A 176 -18.01 -8.56 -8.30
N LEU A 177 -18.61 -8.86 -9.45
CA LEU A 177 -18.81 -7.92 -10.54
C LEU A 177 -20.11 -7.15 -10.38
N TYR A 178 -20.01 -5.82 -10.35
CA TYR A 178 -21.14 -4.89 -10.28
C TYR A 178 -21.16 -3.95 -11.48
N ARG A 179 -22.36 -3.58 -11.89
CA ARG A 179 -22.60 -2.42 -12.74
C ARG A 179 -22.89 -1.22 -11.84
N LEU A 180 -22.19 -0.13 -12.05
CA LEU A 180 -22.34 1.12 -11.32
C LEU A 180 -22.81 2.22 -12.26
N ARG A 181 -23.95 2.86 -11.97
CA ARG A 181 -24.44 4.04 -12.66
C ARG A 181 -23.83 5.30 -12.08
N LEU A 182 -23.16 6.08 -12.93
CA LEU A 182 -22.46 7.29 -12.50
C LEU A 182 -23.41 8.39 -12.06
N SER A 183 -24.55 8.58 -12.75
CA SER A 183 -25.51 9.64 -12.45
C SER A 183 -26.24 9.42 -11.10
N THR A 184 -26.53 8.18 -10.73
CA THR A 184 -27.32 7.86 -9.53
C THR A 184 -26.49 7.26 -8.40
N GLY A 185 -25.36 6.61 -8.69
CA GLY A 185 -24.59 5.80 -7.74
C GLY A 185 -25.20 4.41 -7.50
N GLU A 186 -26.22 4.02 -8.26
CA GLU A 186 -26.86 2.71 -8.17
C GLU A 186 -25.89 1.60 -8.57
N LYS A 187 -25.77 0.59 -7.69
CA LYS A 187 -24.95 -0.60 -7.90
C LYS A 187 -25.84 -1.82 -8.13
N THR A 188 -25.69 -2.47 -9.25
CA THR A 188 -26.40 -3.72 -9.57
C THR A 188 -25.40 -4.87 -9.66
N LEU A 189 -25.59 -5.93 -8.87
CA LEU A 189 -24.76 -7.13 -8.95
C LEU A 189 -24.97 -7.82 -10.32
N VAL A 190 -23.88 -8.01 -11.05
CA VAL A 190 -23.87 -8.70 -12.35
C VAL A 190 -23.48 -10.17 -12.17
N ARG A 191 -22.42 -10.45 -11.41
CA ARG A 191 -21.94 -11.80 -11.13
C ARG A 191 -21.31 -11.88 -9.75
N LYS A 192 -21.66 -12.91 -8.98
CA LYS A 192 -20.87 -13.32 -7.80
C LYS A 192 -19.60 -14.04 -8.26
N ASN A 193 -18.50 -13.76 -7.61
CA ASN A 193 -17.24 -14.44 -7.85
C ASN A 193 -17.07 -15.60 -6.86
N THR A 194 -17.56 -16.77 -7.25
CA THR A 194 -17.42 -18.03 -6.49
C THR A 194 -16.44 -18.99 -7.14
N GLU A 195 -15.80 -18.57 -8.24
CA GLU A 195 -14.94 -19.43 -9.06
C GLU A 195 -13.51 -18.86 -9.19
N ARG A 196 -13.05 -18.04 -8.25
CA ARG A 196 -11.68 -17.48 -8.22
C ARG A 196 -11.36 -16.63 -9.46
N ILE A 197 -12.34 -15.87 -9.96
CA ILE A 197 -12.19 -15.01 -11.12
C ILE A 197 -11.27 -13.84 -10.79
N THR A 198 -10.28 -13.62 -11.64
CA THR A 198 -9.29 -12.54 -11.54
C THR A 198 -9.53 -11.41 -12.53
N ARG A 199 -10.22 -11.68 -13.64
CA ARG A 199 -10.50 -10.71 -14.69
C ARG A 199 -11.84 -10.98 -15.37
N TRP A 200 -12.57 -9.90 -15.72
CA TRP A 200 -13.81 -9.93 -16.49
C TRP A 200 -13.60 -9.17 -17.79
N GLU A 201 -13.85 -9.79 -18.92
CA GLU A 201 -13.59 -9.21 -20.24
C GLU A 201 -14.86 -9.00 -21.03
N PHE A 202 -15.06 -7.74 -21.41
CA PHE A 202 -16.20 -7.28 -22.20
C PHE A 202 -15.77 -7.05 -23.64
N ASP A 203 -16.67 -7.35 -24.60
CA ASP A 203 -16.50 -6.90 -25.97
C ASP A 203 -16.82 -5.39 -26.12
N LEU A 204 -16.61 -4.84 -27.30
CA LEU A 204 -16.82 -3.41 -27.54
C LEU A 204 -18.30 -3.02 -27.55
N GLN A 205 -19.20 -4.00 -27.57
CA GLN A 205 -20.64 -3.85 -27.48
C GLN A 205 -21.13 -3.88 -26.02
N GLY A 206 -20.21 -4.09 -25.07
CA GLY A 206 -20.53 -4.15 -23.65
C GLY A 206 -21.04 -5.51 -23.16
N ASN A 207 -20.87 -6.58 -23.93
CA ASN A 207 -21.23 -7.92 -23.52
C ASN A 207 -20.05 -8.57 -22.77
N LEU A 208 -20.30 -9.19 -21.64
CA LEU A 208 -19.32 -10.00 -20.92
C LEU A 208 -19.09 -11.31 -21.70
N ARG A 209 -17.87 -11.50 -22.21
CA ARG A 209 -17.52 -12.59 -23.14
C ARG A 209 -16.53 -13.60 -22.58
N LEU A 210 -15.52 -13.11 -21.88
CA LEU A 210 -14.47 -13.95 -21.33
C LEU A 210 -14.25 -13.58 -19.86
N THR A 211 -13.63 -14.53 -19.14
CA THR A 211 -13.13 -14.28 -17.82
C THR A 211 -11.85 -15.10 -17.60
N SER A 212 -10.94 -14.59 -16.78
CA SER A 212 -9.76 -15.35 -16.33
C SER A 212 -9.97 -15.78 -14.89
N ARG A 213 -9.58 -17.01 -14.53
CA ARG A 213 -9.54 -17.47 -13.15
C ARG A 213 -8.17 -18.03 -12.78
N SER A 214 -7.84 -17.90 -11.49
CA SER A 214 -6.68 -18.58 -10.91
C SER A 214 -7.12 -19.96 -10.42
N ALA A 215 -6.59 -21.03 -11.04
CA ALA A 215 -6.82 -22.38 -10.59
C ALA A 215 -6.09 -22.67 -9.25
N GLU A 216 -6.43 -23.77 -8.59
CA GLU A 216 -5.83 -24.14 -7.30
C GLU A 216 -4.31 -24.39 -7.40
N ASN A 217 -3.84 -24.88 -8.53
CA ASN A 217 -2.41 -25.08 -8.82
C ASN A 217 -1.67 -23.83 -9.29
N GLY A 218 -2.35 -22.65 -9.32
CA GLY A 218 -1.80 -21.38 -9.75
C GLY A 218 -1.87 -21.11 -11.25
N ASP A 219 -2.37 -22.05 -12.06
CA ASP A 219 -2.56 -21.84 -13.50
C ASP A 219 -3.59 -20.75 -13.76
N THR A 220 -3.37 -19.98 -14.81
CA THR A 220 -4.38 -19.07 -15.34
C THR A 220 -5.26 -19.79 -16.36
N GLU A 221 -6.55 -19.83 -16.11
CA GLU A 221 -7.54 -20.40 -17.03
C GLU A 221 -8.39 -19.30 -17.66
N ILE A 222 -8.51 -19.29 -18.99
CA ILE A 222 -9.42 -18.41 -19.71
C ILE A 222 -10.72 -19.19 -19.98
N LEU A 223 -11.83 -18.59 -19.54
CA LEU A 223 -13.15 -19.18 -19.61
C LEU A 223 -14.03 -18.35 -20.52
N ARG A 224 -14.79 -19.01 -21.39
CA ARG A 224 -15.87 -18.36 -22.12
C ARG A 224 -17.12 -18.28 -21.24
N VAL A 225 -17.81 -17.14 -21.32
CA VAL A 225 -19.04 -16.89 -20.57
C VAL A 225 -20.23 -17.36 -21.40
N ASP A 226 -20.80 -18.51 -21.03
CA ASP A 226 -21.97 -19.12 -21.70
C ASP A 226 -23.21 -18.93 -20.82
N SER A 227 -23.90 -17.81 -20.93
CA SER A 227 -25.08 -17.45 -20.12
C SER A 227 -24.84 -17.61 -18.62
N ALA A 228 -25.21 -18.77 -18.02
CA ALA A 228 -25.12 -19.01 -16.58
C ALA A 228 -23.83 -19.73 -16.15
N LYS A 229 -23.03 -20.30 -17.06
CA LYS A 229 -21.83 -21.08 -16.76
C LYS A 229 -20.60 -20.56 -17.47
N PHE A 230 -19.44 -20.96 -16.97
CA PHE A 230 -18.14 -20.68 -17.58
C PHE A 230 -17.58 -21.95 -18.21
N THR A 231 -17.09 -21.87 -19.44
CA THR A 231 -16.47 -23.00 -20.13
C THR A 231 -14.99 -22.70 -20.34
N LYS A 232 -14.11 -23.54 -19.75
CA LYS A 232 -12.66 -23.43 -19.94
C LYS A 232 -12.30 -23.69 -21.40
N ILE A 233 -11.61 -22.72 -22.01
CA ILE A 233 -11.23 -22.76 -23.44
C ILE A 233 -9.72 -22.60 -23.65
N TYR A 234 -8.97 -22.12 -22.64
CA TYR A 234 -7.52 -21.96 -22.71
C TYR A 234 -6.91 -21.96 -21.31
N SER A 235 -5.62 -22.28 -21.19
CA SER A 235 -4.89 -22.12 -19.93
C SER A 235 -3.41 -21.94 -20.15
N CYS A 236 -2.77 -21.23 -19.23
CA CYS A 236 -1.32 -21.13 -19.08
C CYS A 236 -0.94 -21.64 -17.70
N ASN A 237 0.22 -22.28 -17.58
CA ASN A 237 0.73 -22.64 -16.26
C ASN A 237 1.21 -21.41 -15.49
N VAL A 238 1.52 -21.59 -14.20
CA VAL A 238 1.91 -20.49 -13.29
C VAL A 238 3.15 -19.69 -13.73
N PHE A 239 3.98 -20.26 -14.61
CA PHE A 239 5.19 -19.61 -15.16
C PHE A 239 4.97 -18.99 -16.54
N GLU A 240 3.78 -19.08 -17.08
CA GLU A 240 3.41 -18.52 -18.37
C GLU A 240 2.40 -17.38 -18.21
N SER A 241 2.33 -16.51 -19.21
CA SER A 241 1.32 -15.44 -19.30
C SER A 241 0.27 -15.76 -20.35
N CYS A 242 -0.98 -15.44 -20.08
CA CYS A 242 -2.08 -15.39 -21.04
C CYS A 242 -3.10 -14.34 -20.62
N ASP A 243 -2.80 -13.10 -20.98
CA ASP A 243 -3.55 -11.93 -20.59
C ASP A 243 -4.36 -11.39 -21.76
N THR A 244 -5.69 -11.51 -21.68
CA THR A 244 -6.58 -10.88 -22.67
C THR A 244 -6.48 -9.37 -22.55
N ILE A 245 -6.40 -8.68 -23.71
CA ILE A 245 -6.21 -7.22 -23.76
C ILE A 245 -7.51 -6.54 -24.18
N ARG A 246 -8.10 -6.98 -25.29
CA ARG A 246 -9.27 -6.33 -25.88
C ARG A 246 -9.85 -7.17 -27.02
N PHE A 247 -11.17 -7.19 -27.16
CA PHE A 247 -11.81 -7.74 -28.35
C PHE A 247 -11.55 -6.88 -29.59
N GLN A 248 -11.48 -7.53 -30.77
CA GLN A 248 -11.56 -6.85 -32.05
C GLN A 248 -12.93 -6.16 -32.22
N LYS A 249 -13.01 -5.19 -33.15
CA LYS A 249 -14.25 -4.43 -33.45
C LYS A 249 -15.43 -5.34 -33.78
N ASP A 250 -15.18 -6.46 -34.45
CA ASP A 250 -16.23 -7.43 -34.87
C ASP A 250 -16.68 -8.35 -33.72
N GLY A 251 -16.05 -8.25 -32.53
CA GLY A 251 -16.35 -9.06 -31.34
C GLY A 251 -16.03 -10.55 -31.47
N LYS A 252 -15.39 -10.99 -32.56
CA LYS A 252 -15.13 -12.42 -32.81
C LYS A 252 -13.88 -12.92 -32.09
N ARG A 253 -12.82 -12.15 -32.09
CA ARG A 253 -11.54 -12.55 -31.49
C ARG A 253 -11.05 -11.47 -30.53
N ALA A 254 -10.26 -11.88 -29.54
CA ALA A 254 -9.60 -10.97 -28.62
C ALA A 254 -8.09 -10.91 -28.90
N TYR A 255 -7.50 -9.73 -28.76
CA TYR A 255 -6.06 -9.60 -28.60
C TYR A 255 -5.66 -10.14 -27.25
N MET A 256 -4.58 -10.89 -27.19
CA MET A 256 -4.04 -11.51 -25.98
C MET A 256 -2.52 -11.43 -26.01
N GLU A 257 -1.92 -11.15 -24.89
CA GLU A 257 -0.49 -11.35 -24.67
C GLU A 257 -0.27 -12.79 -24.17
N THR A 258 0.73 -13.48 -24.69
CA THR A 258 1.11 -14.80 -24.20
C THR A 258 2.55 -15.17 -24.51
N ASN A 259 3.16 -15.95 -23.62
CA ASN A 259 4.42 -16.67 -23.82
C ASN A 259 4.25 -18.18 -23.63
N LYS A 260 3.03 -18.70 -23.82
CA LYS A 260 2.72 -20.10 -23.64
C LYS A 260 3.49 -21.01 -24.59
N GLY A 261 4.10 -22.05 -24.02
CA GLY A 261 4.86 -23.09 -24.75
C GLY A 261 6.34 -23.08 -24.40
N ALA A 262 6.94 -24.26 -24.46
CA ALA A 262 8.35 -24.45 -24.07
C ALA A 262 9.32 -23.65 -24.96
N ASP A 263 9.00 -23.49 -26.24
CA ASP A 263 9.82 -22.79 -27.22
C ASP A 263 9.63 -21.28 -27.23
N MET A 264 8.64 -20.75 -26.49
CA MET A 264 8.28 -19.35 -26.48
C MET A 264 8.90 -18.64 -25.28
N ASN A 265 10.06 -18.03 -25.48
CA ASN A 265 10.75 -17.28 -24.43
C ASN A 265 10.14 -15.88 -24.23
N LEU A 266 10.01 -15.12 -25.31
CA LEU A 266 9.44 -13.75 -25.26
C LEU A 266 7.94 -13.79 -25.43
N SER A 267 7.21 -12.95 -24.68
CA SER A 267 5.77 -12.81 -24.89
C SER A 267 5.48 -12.11 -26.23
N ALA A 268 4.35 -12.48 -26.81
CA ALA A 268 3.89 -11.97 -28.10
C ALA A 268 2.43 -11.55 -28.05
N LEU A 269 2.05 -10.62 -28.91
CA LEU A 269 0.67 -10.29 -29.19
C LEU A 269 0.07 -11.32 -30.14
N VAL A 270 -1.02 -11.93 -29.72
CA VAL A 270 -1.77 -12.90 -30.51
C VAL A 270 -3.25 -12.51 -30.67
N LEU A 271 -3.90 -13.01 -31.67
CA LEU A 271 -5.37 -13.04 -31.78
C LEU A 271 -5.85 -14.39 -31.24
N PHE A 272 -6.67 -14.34 -30.22
CA PHE A 272 -7.29 -15.46 -29.55
C PHE A 272 -8.75 -15.62 -30.03
N ASP A 273 -9.11 -16.81 -30.40
CA ASP A 273 -10.47 -17.18 -30.84
C ASP A 273 -11.21 -17.86 -29.68
N PRO A 274 -12.23 -17.20 -29.08
CA PRO A 274 -12.98 -17.75 -27.96
C PRO A 274 -13.79 -19.02 -28.26
N GLU A 275 -14.12 -19.26 -29.52
CA GLU A 275 -14.93 -20.45 -29.92
C GLU A 275 -14.07 -21.70 -30.04
N THR A 276 -12.83 -21.54 -30.48
CA THR A 276 -11.95 -22.66 -30.76
C THR A 276 -10.78 -22.82 -29.78
N GLY A 277 -10.53 -21.80 -28.96
CA GLY A 277 -9.36 -21.72 -28.08
C GLY A 277 -8.02 -21.54 -28.82
N LYS A 278 -8.04 -21.31 -30.12
CA LYS A 278 -6.82 -21.17 -30.94
C LYS A 278 -6.27 -19.75 -30.89
N THR A 279 -4.94 -19.66 -31.02
CA THR A 279 -4.21 -18.39 -31.13
C THR A 279 -3.57 -18.26 -32.52
N LYS A 280 -3.46 -17.01 -32.97
CA LYS A 280 -2.68 -16.64 -34.15
C LYS A 280 -1.79 -15.46 -33.79
N THR A 281 -0.46 -15.62 -33.96
CA THR A 281 0.50 -14.53 -33.69
C THR A 281 0.21 -13.33 -34.56
N VAL A 282 0.08 -12.18 -33.93
CA VAL A 282 0.02 -10.87 -34.57
C VAL A 282 1.43 -10.31 -34.71
N GLU A 283 2.18 -10.29 -33.59
CA GLU A 283 3.53 -9.78 -33.57
C GLU A 283 4.28 -10.26 -32.29
N SER A 284 5.54 -10.56 -32.42
CA SER A 284 6.55 -10.65 -31.38
C SER A 284 7.58 -9.52 -31.59
N ASP A 285 8.48 -9.32 -30.64
CA ASP A 285 9.55 -8.30 -30.83
C ASP A 285 10.32 -8.54 -32.13
N PRO A 286 10.29 -7.62 -33.12
CA PRO A 286 11.03 -7.78 -34.36
C PRO A 286 12.56 -7.85 -34.18
N LEU A 287 13.09 -7.40 -33.04
CA LEU A 287 14.51 -7.51 -32.69
C LEU A 287 14.83 -8.70 -31.80
N HIS A 288 13.83 -9.49 -31.39
CA HIS A 288 13.97 -10.68 -30.53
C HIS A 288 14.72 -10.42 -29.20
N LYS A 289 14.54 -9.24 -28.59
CA LYS A 289 15.26 -8.85 -27.38
C LYS A 289 14.40 -8.84 -26.12
N VAL A 290 13.13 -8.40 -26.24
CA VAL A 290 12.26 -8.13 -25.09
C VAL A 290 10.85 -8.61 -25.33
N ASP A 291 10.10 -8.74 -24.24
CA ASP A 291 8.70 -9.11 -24.28
C ASP A 291 7.85 -8.05 -25.00
N PHE A 292 6.71 -8.46 -25.56
CA PHE A 292 5.65 -7.53 -25.92
C PHE A 292 5.25 -6.74 -24.66
N SER A 293 5.21 -5.41 -24.80
CA SER A 293 4.92 -4.53 -23.64
C SER A 293 3.47 -4.08 -23.61
N SER A 294 2.98 -3.53 -24.72
CA SER A 294 1.58 -3.08 -24.80
C SER A 294 1.15 -2.76 -26.24
N ALA A 295 -0.15 -2.57 -26.41
CA ALA A 295 -0.77 -2.17 -27.67
C ALA A 295 -1.60 -0.89 -27.49
N VAL A 296 -1.53 0.01 -28.46
CA VAL A 296 -2.39 1.18 -28.54
C VAL A 296 -3.44 0.93 -29.62
N PHE A 297 -4.71 1.09 -29.23
CA PHE A 297 -5.83 1.03 -30.16
C PHE A 297 -6.36 2.45 -30.39
N SER A 298 -6.73 2.74 -31.63
CA SER A 298 -7.42 3.98 -31.95
C SER A 298 -8.79 4.00 -31.28
N GLU A 299 -9.09 5.08 -30.60
CA GLU A 299 -10.40 5.28 -29.98
C GLU A 299 -11.51 5.51 -31.03
N ALA A 300 -11.16 6.20 -32.14
CA ALA A 300 -12.06 6.53 -33.23
C ALA A 300 -12.38 5.34 -34.15
N THR A 301 -11.39 4.44 -34.38
CA THR A 301 -11.55 3.34 -35.36
C THR A 301 -11.66 1.96 -34.72
N ASP A 302 -11.27 1.80 -33.45
CA ASP A 302 -11.14 0.54 -32.71
C ASP A 302 -10.07 -0.41 -33.26
N GLN A 303 -9.20 0.06 -34.16
CA GLN A 303 -8.15 -0.74 -34.74
C GLN A 303 -6.84 -0.63 -33.94
N LEU A 304 -6.02 -1.67 -34.01
CA LEU A 304 -4.66 -1.67 -33.49
C LEU A 304 -3.84 -0.60 -34.22
N ALA A 305 -3.33 0.40 -33.50
CA ALA A 305 -2.57 1.50 -34.07
C ALA A 305 -1.05 1.36 -33.88
N ILE A 306 -0.62 0.91 -32.70
CA ILE A 306 0.81 0.80 -32.31
C ILE A 306 1.02 -0.44 -31.45
N THR A 307 2.11 -1.16 -31.67
CA THR A 307 2.67 -2.12 -30.70
C THR A 307 3.94 -1.55 -30.08
N LEU A 308 4.12 -1.79 -28.79
CA LEU A 308 5.22 -1.24 -27.99
C LEU A 308 6.07 -2.36 -27.40
N TYR A 309 7.38 -2.13 -27.41
CA TYR A 309 8.37 -3.01 -26.82
C TYR A 309 9.30 -2.16 -25.94
N GLN A 310 9.43 -2.53 -24.68
CA GLN A 310 10.27 -1.82 -23.73
C GLN A 310 11.65 -2.47 -23.68
N ASP A 311 12.55 -1.89 -24.46
CA ASP A 311 13.98 -2.22 -24.44
C ASP A 311 14.72 -1.21 -23.53
N ASP A 312 15.92 -0.78 -23.86
CA ASP A 312 16.59 0.39 -23.27
C ASP A 312 15.72 1.63 -23.39
N ARG A 313 15.08 1.78 -24.54
CA ARG A 313 14.09 2.80 -24.87
C ARG A 313 12.83 2.15 -25.41
N VAL A 314 11.71 2.88 -25.39
CA VAL A 314 10.47 2.40 -25.97
C VAL A 314 10.55 2.34 -27.49
N ARG A 315 10.48 1.12 -28.03
CA ARG A 315 10.34 0.90 -29.48
C ARG A 315 8.87 0.82 -29.85
N ARG A 316 8.50 1.52 -30.92
CA ARG A 316 7.12 1.63 -31.42
C ARG A 316 7.04 1.13 -32.85
N TYR A 317 6.11 0.22 -33.12
CA TYR A 317 5.82 -0.30 -34.46
C TYR A 317 4.40 0.09 -34.84
N PHE A 318 4.28 0.98 -35.81
CA PHE A 318 2.99 1.56 -36.20
C PHE A 318 2.23 0.65 -37.14
N LYS A 319 0.92 0.53 -36.92
CA LYS A 319 -0.06 -0.17 -37.77
C LYS A 319 -1.01 0.84 -38.43
N ASP A 320 -1.06 2.07 -37.93
CA ASP A 320 -1.81 3.19 -38.46
C ASP A 320 -0.83 4.25 -38.99
N LYS A 321 -0.97 4.58 -40.30
CA LYS A 321 -0.10 5.55 -40.99
C LYS A 321 -0.27 6.98 -40.48
N GLY A 322 -1.48 7.37 -40.02
CA GLY A 322 -1.71 8.69 -39.45
C GLY A 322 -0.97 8.86 -38.13
N PHE A 323 -1.05 7.85 -37.23
CA PHE A 323 -0.26 7.84 -36.00
C PHE A 323 1.24 7.84 -36.27
N GLU A 324 1.69 7.07 -37.28
CA GLU A 324 3.11 7.06 -37.67
C GLU A 324 3.61 8.45 -38.12
N ALA A 325 2.84 9.12 -38.98
CA ALA A 325 3.18 10.46 -39.47
C ALA A 325 3.23 11.48 -38.33
N ASP A 326 2.24 11.47 -37.44
CA ASP A 326 2.18 12.36 -36.28
C ASP A 326 3.37 12.13 -35.31
N PHE A 327 3.64 10.88 -34.96
CA PHE A 327 4.77 10.56 -34.10
C PHE A 327 6.12 10.88 -34.75
N LYS A 328 6.26 10.70 -36.05
CA LYS A 328 7.45 11.12 -36.80
C LYS A 328 7.64 12.63 -36.75
N TRP A 329 6.59 13.40 -36.94
CA TRP A 329 6.61 14.85 -36.83
C TRP A 329 6.99 15.30 -35.40
N LEU A 330 6.35 14.73 -34.38
CA LEU A 330 6.62 15.02 -32.97
C LEU A 330 8.06 14.70 -32.60
N ARG A 331 8.61 13.55 -33.02
CA ARG A 331 10.03 13.19 -32.81
C ARG A 331 10.99 14.21 -33.38
N GLY A 332 10.64 14.83 -34.53
CA GLY A 332 11.42 15.91 -35.12
C GLY A 332 11.45 17.18 -34.27
N LYS A 333 10.42 17.39 -33.40
CA LYS A 333 10.36 18.54 -32.47
C LYS A 333 11.06 18.25 -31.13
N PHE A 334 11.19 16.98 -30.73
CA PHE A 334 11.73 16.56 -29.44
C PHE A 334 12.86 15.52 -29.59
N PRO A 335 13.99 15.90 -30.20
CA PRO A 335 15.08 14.97 -30.38
C PRO A 335 15.58 14.44 -29.01
N GLY A 336 15.80 13.11 -28.91
CA GLY A 336 16.29 12.46 -27.70
C GLY A 336 15.29 12.25 -26.57
N LYS A 337 14.08 12.85 -26.64
CA LYS A 337 13.04 12.66 -25.64
C LYS A 337 12.13 11.46 -25.96
N GLU A 338 11.63 10.81 -24.92
CA GLU A 338 10.50 9.88 -25.03
C GLU A 338 9.19 10.66 -25.15
N LEU A 339 8.32 10.16 -26.02
CA LEU A 339 7.02 10.77 -26.29
C LEU A 339 5.90 9.84 -25.84
N THR A 340 4.95 10.36 -25.08
CA THR A 340 3.77 9.61 -24.63
C THR A 340 2.51 10.40 -24.95
N ARG A 341 1.55 9.78 -25.65
CA ARG A 341 0.19 10.30 -25.75
C ARG A 341 -0.50 10.00 -24.41
N VAL A 342 -0.71 11.02 -23.60
CA VAL A 342 -1.29 10.92 -22.26
C VAL A 342 -2.80 10.73 -22.34
N SER A 343 -3.47 11.54 -23.18
CA SER A 343 -4.90 11.45 -23.44
C SER A 343 -5.23 12.05 -24.82
N SER A 344 -6.46 11.89 -25.27
CA SER A 344 -6.95 12.49 -26.50
C SER A 344 -8.45 12.72 -26.42
N THR A 345 -8.98 13.55 -27.32
CA THR A 345 -10.41 13.61 -27.62
C THR A 345 -10.90 12.28 -28.20
N LEU A 346 -12.22 12.00 -28.14
CA LEU A 346 -12.79 10.75 -28.68
C LEU A 346 -12.58 10.60 -30.19
N ASP A 347 -12.57 11.72 -30.93
CA ASP A 347 -12.28 11.75 -32.37
C ASP A 347 -10.79 11.72 -32.70
N GLU A 348 -9.93 11.71 -31.64
CA GLU A 348 -8.47 11.72 -31.72
C GLU A 348 -7.85 12.89 -32.50
N GLN A 349 -8.59 13.99 -32.74
CA GLN A 349 -8.05 15.15 -33.45
C GLN A 349 -7.14 16.00 -32.56
N VAL A 350 -7.32 15.95 -31.24
CA VAL A 350 -6.49 16.65 -30.26
C VAL A 350 -5.86 15.66 -29.31
N TRP A 351 -4.54 15.69 -29.22
CA TRP A 351 -3.78 14.86 -28.26
C TRP A 351 -3.17 15.70 -27.16
N LEU A 352 -3.12 15.17 -25.96
CA LEU A 352 -2.21 15.63 -24.92
C LEU A 352 -0.95 14.76 -24.98
N VAL A 353 0.18 15.38 -25.27
CA VAL A 353 1.47 14.69 -25.46
C VAL A 353 2.43 15.13 -24.39
N ASN A 354 3.09 14.18 -23.75
CA ASN A 354 4.20 14.41 -22.82
C ASN A 354 5.52 14.07 -23.51
N ALA A 355 6.51 14.96 -23.38
CA ALA A 355 7.89 14.77 -23.82
C ALA A 355 8.80 14.75 -22.60
N SER A 356 9.50 13.64 -22.34
CA SER A 356 10.35 13.46 -21.15
C SER A 356 11.70 12.82 -21.49
N SER A 357 12.67 12.97 -20.60
CA SER A 357 13.96 12.27 -20.69
C SER A 357 14.48 11.98 -19.27
N ASP A 358 15.67 11.47 -19.16
CA ASP A 358 16.38 11.29 -17.89
C ASP A 358 16.65 12.62 -17.14
N THR A 359 16.79 13.74 -17.88
CA THR A 359 17.01 15.09 -17.34
C THR A 359 15.79 16.02 -17.50
N GLU A 360 14.68 15.53 -18.04
CA GLU A 360 13.43 16.27 -18.18
C GLU A 360 12.27 15.46 -17.60
N PRO A 361 11.72 15.81 -16.42
CA PRO A 361 10.59 15.11 -15.82
C PRO A 361 9.35 15.05 -16.70
N GLY A 362 9.16 16.03 -17.57
CA GLY A 362 8.08 16.07 -18.54
C GLY A 362 7.65 17.47 -18.93
N GLU A 363 7.44 17.65 -20.21
CA GLU A 363 6.80 18.82 -20.82
C GLU A 363 5.51 18.34 -21.46
N THR A 364 4.37 18.93 -21.09
CA THR A 364 3.05 18.53 -21.58
C THR A 364 2.51 19.53 -22.57
N TYR A 365 2.10 19.03 -23.73
CA TYR A 365 1.64 19.81 -24.86
C TYR A 365 0.24 19.36 -25.33
N ILE A 366 -0.58 20.31 -25.75
CA ILE A 366 -1.72 20.03 -26.62
C ILE A 366 -1.21 20.02 -28.07
N PHE A 367 -1.50 18.93 -28.78
CA PHE A 367 -1.18 18.72 -30.19
C PHE A 367 -2.46 18.58 -31.00
N ASP A 368 -2.70 19.57 -31.86
CA ASP A 368 -3.77 19.53 -32.86
C ASP A 368 -3.24 18.82 -34.11
N ARG A 369 -3.75 17.63 -34.40
CA ARG A 369 -3.27 16.77 -35.49
C ARG A 369 -3.53 17.34 -36.87
N LYS A 370 -4.67 18.06 -37.04
CA LYS A 370 -5.05 18.63 -38.32
C LYS A 370 -4.15 19.76 -38.74
N THR A 371 -3.79 20.61 -37.81
CA THR A 371 -3.00 21.81 -38.07
C THR A 371 -1.51 21.62 -37.74
N HIS A 372 -1.14 20.51 -37.14
CA HIS A 372 0.17 20.27 -36.53
C HIS A 372 0.59 21.36 -35.52
N LYS A 373 -0.40 22.03 -34.88
CA LYS A 373 -0.12 23.04 -33.87
C LYS A 373 0.21 22.35 -32.55
N LEU A 374 1.34 22.75 -31.98
CA LEU A 374 1.82 22.25 -30.68
C LEU A 374 1.85 23.41 -29.70
N THR A 375 1.14 23.27 -28.56
CA THR A 375 1.00 24.31 -27.54
C THR A 375 1.42 23.78 -26.19
N LEU A 376 2.54 24.28 -25.64
CA LEU A 376 2.98 23.95 -24.29
C LEU A 376 1.90 24.31 -23.28
N GLN A 377 1.58 23.38 -22.42
CA GLN A 377 0.68 23.59 -21.29
C GLN A 377 1.46 23.88 -20.01
N TYR A 378 2.35 22.98 -19.64
CA TYR A 378 3.18 23.10 -18.44
C TYR A 378 4.41 22.21 -18.52
N ARG A 379 5.38 22.52 -17.67
CA ARG A 379 6.50 21.62 -17.34
C ARG A 379 6.27 21.02 -15.95
N VAL A 380 6.47 19.73 -15.84
CA VAL A 380 6.45 19.05 -14.53
C VAL A 380 7.67 19.55 -13.75
N ARG A 381 7.46 20.04 -12.50
CA ARG A 381 8.52 20.63 -11.67
C ARG A 381 9.22 21.78 -12.40
N GLU A 382 8.48 22.81 -12.75
CA GLU A 382 8.95 23.99 -13.52
C GLU A 382 10.25 24.60 -12.95
N LYS A 383 10.37 24.65 -11.61
CA LYS A 383 11.51 25.25 -10.91
C LYS A 383 12.74 24.35 -10.82
N LEU A 384 12.64 23.08 -11.22
CA LEU A 384 13.77 22.15 -11.15
C LEU A 384 14.86 22.58 -12.14
N PRO A 385 16.12 22.78 -11.70
CA PRO A 385 17.21 23.22 -12.57
C PRO A 385 17.70 22.05 -13.46
N ARG A 386 17.18 21.95 -14.72
CA ARG A 386 17.45 20.85 -15.64
C ARG A 386 18.94 20.71 -15.98
N ASP A 387 19.64 21.82 -16.07
CA ASP A 387 21.08 21.87 -16.32
C ASP A 387 21.94 21.31 -15.18
N ALA A 388 21.38 21.17 -14.00
CA ALA A 388 22.02 20.52 -12.85
C ALA A 388 21.76 19.01 -12.76
N LEU A 389 20.88 18.46 -13.62
CA LEU A 389 20.54 17.04 -13.63
C LEU A 389 21.58 16.20 -14.35
N ALA A 390 21.74 14.96 -13.95
CA ALA A 390 22.69 13.99 -14.45
C ALA A 390 22.06 13.07 -15.51
N GLU A 391 22.83 12.72 -16.54
CA GLU A 391 22.41 11.75 -17.56
C GLU A 391 22.36 10.33 -17.00
N MET A 392 21.37 9.55 -17.43
CA MET A 392 21.23 8.14 -17.14
C MET A 392 21.72 7.31 -18.31
N LYS A 393 22.78 6.54 -18.09
CA LYS A 393 23.38 5.64 -19.08
C LYS A 393 22.82 4.24 -18.94
N THR A 394 22.47 3.61 -20.06
CA THR A 394 22.23 2.19 -20.13
C THR A 394 23.55 1.44 -20.10
N VAL A 395 23.67 0.47 -19.19
CA VAL A 395 24.85 -0.40 -19.04
C VAL A 395 24.40 -1.84 -18.83
N SER A 396 25.31 -2.78 -19.02
CA SER A 396 25.09 -4.17 -18.58
C SER A 396 26.37 -4.73 -17.98
N TYR A 397 26.24 -5.74 -17.13
CA TYR A 397 27.37 -6.45 -16.53
C TYR A 397 27.03 -7.94 -16.35
N LYS A 398 28.08 -8.76 -16.18
CA LYS A 398 27.90 -10.18 -15.91
C LYS A 398 27.83 -10.45 -14.43
N SER A 399 26.84 -11.27 -14.03
CA SER A 399 26.70 -11.80 -12.68
C SER A 399 27.74 -12.91 -12.40
N SER A 400 27.70 -13.48 -11.20
CA SER A 400 28.61 -14.54 -10.71
C SER A 400 28.64 -15.77 -11.61
N ASP A 401 27.56 -16.07 -12.31
CA ASP A 401 27.41 -17.23 -13.23
C ASP A 401 27.45 -16.84 -14.72
N GLY A 402 27.80 -15.58 -15.01
CA GLY A 402 27.91 -15.07 -16.37
C GLY A 402 26.62 -14.59 -17.00
N LEU A 403 25.47 -14.61 -16.26
CA LEU A 403 24.23 -14.02 -16.74
C LEU A 403 24.41 -12.51 -16.93
N GLU A 404 23.99 -11.98 -18.08
CA GLU A 404 24.03 -10.56 -18.37
C GLU A 404 22.87 -9.84 -17.66
N ILE A 405 23.20 -8.82 -16.86
CA ILE A 405 22.29 -8.03 -16.06
C ILE A 405 22.17 -6.63 -16.65
N PRO A 406 21.01 -6.25 -17.21
CA PRO A 406 20.77 -4.89 -17.68
C PRO A 406 20.67 -3.92 -16.50
N ALA A 407 21.22 -2.72 -16.66
CA ALA A 407 21.22 -1.72 -15.59
C ALA A 407 21.24 -0.28 -16.12
N TYR A 408 20.97 0.67 -15.25
CA TYR A 408 21.03 2.10 -15.50
C TYR A 408 22.00 2.75 -14.52
N LEU A 409 22.97 3.47 -15.06
CA LEU A 409 24.02 4.16 -14.31
C LEU A 409 23.83 5.66 -14.41
N THR A 410 23.68 6.33 -13.28
CA THR A 410 23.64 7.79 -13.17
C THR A 410 24.85 8.27 -12.41
N LEU A 411 25.71 9.06 -13.06
CA LEU A 411 26.94 9.60 -12.48
C LEU A 411 26.76 11.08 -12.09
N PRO A 412 27.38 11.53 -10.98
CA PRO A 412 27.37 12.94 -10.62
C PRO A 412 27.87 13.82 -11.76
N LYS A 413 27.17 14.90 -12.04
CA LYS A 413 27.55 15.88 -13.04
C LYS A 413 28.68 16.79 -12.53
N GLY A 414 29.62 17.13 -13.38
CA GLY A 414 30.67 18.14 -13.12
C GLY A 414 31.88 17.64 -12.33
N ILE A 415 31.92 16.37 -11.94
CA ILE A 415 33.12 15.74 -11.33
C ILE A 415 33.51 14.48 -12.10
N PRO A 416 34.77 14.05 -12.01
CA PRO A 416 35.21 12.80 -12.63
C PRO A 416 34.40 11.62 -12.08
N GLY A 417 33.95 10.74 -12.99
CA GLY A 417 33.23 9.53 -12.64
C GLY A 417 34.11 8.40 -12.11
N LYS A 418 35.01 8.70 -11.17
CA LYS A 418 36.00 7.75 -10.65
C LYS A 418 36.10 7.83 -9.15
N ASN A 419 36.24 6.65 -8.51
CA ASN A 419 36.42 6.52 -7.06
C ASN A 419 35.32 7.24 -6.23
N LEU A 420 34.06 7.11 -6.68
CA LEU A 420 32.91 7.81 -6.12
C LEU A 420 32.28 7.03 -4.96
N PRO A 421 31.73 7.72 -3.97
CA PRO A 421 30.71 7.10 -3.13
C PRO A 421 29.55 6.66 -4.02
N THR A 422 28.98 5.48 -3.74
CA THR A 422 28.05 4.81 -4.66
C THR A 422 26.83 4.30 -3.94
N ILE A 423 25.67 4.42 -4.57
CA ILE A 423 24.40 3.85 -4.12
C ILE A 423 23.99 2.74 -5.09
N ILE A 424 23.82 1.53 -4.58
CA ILE A 424 23.19 0.40 -5.26
C ILE A 424 21.71 0.47 -4.98
N PHE A 425 20.89 0.50 -6.03
CA PHE A 425 19.46 0.79 -5.93
C PHE A 425 18.62 -0.30 -6.63
N PRO A 426 18.43 -1.48 -5.99
CA PRO A 426 17.55 -2.53 -6.49
C PRO A 426 16.08 -2.10 -6.42
N HIS A 427 15.33 -2.37 -7.51
CA HIS A 427 13.90 -2.07 -7.56
C HIS A 427 13.07 -3.04 -6.70
N GLY A 428 11.84 -2.62 -6.37
CA GLY A 428 10.82 -3.46 -5.74
C GLY A 428 10.16 -4.44 -6.71
N GLY A 429 9.30 -5.29 -6.19
CA GLY A 429 8.59 -6.29 -6.95
C GLY A 429 8.70 -7.68 -6.31
N PRO A 430 9.62 -8.60 -6.74
CA PRO A 430 10.72 -8.46 -7.71
C PRO A 430 10.30 -8.52 -9.18
N TRP A 431 9.10 -9.03 -9.47
CA TRP A 431 8.55 -9.21 -10.82
C TRP A 431 8.10 -7.85 -11.39
N SER A 432 9.06 -6.96 -11.57
CA SER A 432 8.97 -5.60 -12.09
C SER A 432 10.25 -5.28 -12.85
N ARG A 433 10.49 -4.03 -13.22
CA ARG A 433 11.75 -3.59 -13.78
C ARG A 433 11.95 -2.09 -13.64
N ASP A 434 13.21 -1.65 -13.62
CA ASP A 434 13.59 -0.27 -13.86
C ASP A 434 13.57 0.07 -15.35
N LEU A 435 13.35 1.36 -15.64
CA LEU A 435 13.26 1.91 -16.98
C LEU A 435 14.18 3.12 -17.11
N TRP A 436 14.67 3.38 -18.34
CA TRP A 436 15.36 4.63 -18.64
C TRP A 436 14.39 5.82 -18.57
N GLY A 437 14.82 6.90 -17.96
CA GLY A 437 14.08 8.15 -17.86
C GLY A 437 14.37 8.93 -16.59
N TYR A 438 13.56 9.95 -16.30
CA TYR A 438 13.71 10.72 -15.07
C TYR A 438 13.40 9.86 -13.85
N ASN A 439 14.43 9.64 -13.05
CA ASN A 439 14.30 8.96 -11.75
C ASN A 439 14.70 9.94 -10.63
N GLY A 440 13.73 10.32 -9.78
CA GLY A 440 13.95 11.32 -8.74
C GLY A 440 15.03 10.92 -7.73
N TYR A 441 15.09 9.63 -7.34
CA TYR A 441 16.12 9.14 -6.41
C TYR A 441 17.51 9.14 -7.06
N ALA A 442 17.63 8.67 -8.31
CA ALA A 442 18.90 8.69 -9.03
C ALA A 442 19.43 10.13 -9.22
N GLN A 443 18.55 11.07 -9.59
CA GLN A 443 18.90 12.49 -9.70
C GLN A 443 19.29 13.10 -8.36
N PHE A 444 18.54 12.76 -7.32
CA PHE A 444 18.80 13.22 -5.96
C PHE A 444 20.19 12.80 -5.48
N PHE A 445 20.47 11.51 -5.53
CA PHE A 445 21.76 10.97 -5.09
C PHE A 445 22.93 11.43 -5.98
N ALA A 446 22.74 11.48 -7.29
CA ALA A 446 23.77 11.99 -8.19
C ALA A 446 24.11 13.47 -7.89
N ASN A 447 23.11 14.33 -7.62
CA ASN A 447 23.36 15.71 -7.21
C ASN A 447 24.08 15.78 -5.86
N ARG A 448 23.96 14.79 -4.98
CA ARG A 448 24.67 14.69 -3.70
C ARG A 448 26.10 14.15 -3.85
N GLY A 449 26.50 13.77 -5.07
CA GLY A 449 27.84 13.30 -5.39
C GLY A 449 28.00 11.78 -5.43
N TYR A 450 26.91 11.02 -5.41
CA TYR A 450 26.95 9.55 -5.50
C TYR A 450 26.82 9.05 -6.94
N ALA A 451 27.58 8.04 -7.33
CA ALA A 451 27.22 7.19 -8.45
C ALA A 451 26.00 6.35 -8.06
N VAL A 452 25.02 6.19 -8.93
CA VAL A 452 23.80 5.39 -8.67
C VAL A 452 23.67 4.32 -9.73
N LEU A 453 23.60 3.05 -9.31
CA LEU A 453 23.34 1.91 -10.18
C LEU A 453 21.98 1.30 -9.82
N SER A 454 21.05 1.37 -10.78
CA SER A 454 19.77 0.65 -10.74
C SER A 454 19.85 -0.52 -11.71
N MET A 455 19.60 -1.75 -11.25
CA MET A 455 19.76 -2.94 -12.07
C MET A 455 18.45 -3.73 -12.18
N ASN A 456 18.27 -4.35 -13.35
CA ASN A 456 17.24 -5.33 -13.59
C ASN A 456 17.82 -6.73 -13.36
N PHE A 457 17.88 -7.16 -12.10
CA PHE A 457 18.37 -8.48 -11.69
C PHE A 457 17.47 -9.60 -12.25
N ARG A 458 17.97 -10.86 -12.31
CA ARG A 458 17.15 -12.01 -12.73
C ARG A 458 15.84 -12.05 -11.93
N GLY A 459 14.75 -12.44 -12.58
CA GLY A 459 13.40 -12.29 -12.01
C GLY A 459 12.71 -10.99 -12.40
N SER A 460 13.41 -9.99 -12.95
CA SER A 460 12.79 -8.79 -13.52
C SER A 460 12.00 -9.13 -14.79
N THR A 461 10.89 -8.40 -15.03
CA THR A 461 9.99 -8.61 -16.17
C THR A 461 10.51 -7.95 -17.45
N GLY A 462 9.99 -8.41 -18.59
CA GLY A 462 10.25 -7.79 -19.90
C GLY A 462 11.45 -8.32 -20.66
N TYR A 463 12.21 -9.27 -20.11
CA TYR A 463 13.39 -9.89 -20.73
C TYR A 463 13.15 -11.36 -21.12
N GLY A 464 11.89 -11.77 -21.16
CA GLY A 464 11.48 -13.13 -21.49
C GLY A 464 11.39 -14.06 -20.29
N LYS A 465 10.70 -15.18 -20.51
CA LYS A 465 10.40 -16.20 -19.50
C LYS A 465 11.68 -16.78 -18.86
N LYS A 466 12.72 -17.05 -19.64
CA LYS A 466 14.00 -17.59 -19.13
C LYS A 466 14.68 -16.69 -18.12
N PHE A 467 14.67 -15.37 -18.36
CA PHE A 467 15.25 -14.39 -17.43
C PHE A 467 14.40 -14.23 -16.17
N LEU A 468 13.07 -14.23 -16.32
CA LEU A 468 12.12 -14.19 -15.22
C LEU A 468 12.27 -15.44 -14.34
N ASP A 469 12.27 -16.63 -14.94
CA ASP A 469 12.33 -17.91 -14.23
C ASP A 469 13.70 -18.23 -13.63
N ALA A 470 14.79 -17.59 -14.13
CA ALA A 470 16.09 -17.65 -13.50
C ALA A 470 16.12 -17.09 -12.07
N GLY A 471 15.08 -16.35 -11.68
CA GLY A 471 14.87 -15.86 -10.31
C GLY A 471 14.07 -16.81 -9.42
N ASN A 472 13.52 -17.91 -9.94
CA ASN A 472 12.71 -18.82 -9.15
C ASN A 472 13.53 -19.51 -8.07
N ASN A 473 13.07 -19.41 -6.80
CA ASN A 473 13.75 -19.92 -5.61
C ASN A 473 15.15 -19.32 -5.37
N GLU A 474 15.43 -18.15 -5.96
CA GLU A 474 16.74 -17.50 -5.90
C GLU A 474 16.75 -16.20 -5.06
N TRP A 475 15.69 -15.92 -4.31
CA TRP A 475 15.71 -14.83 -3.34
C TRP A 475 16.86 -15.00 -2.35
N GLY A 476 17.68 -13.95 -2.15
CA GLY A 476 18.87 -13.99 -1.29
C GLY A 476 19.99 -14.90 -1.77
N ARG A 477 19.87 -15.46 -3.01
CA ARG A 477 20.91 -16.30 -3.67
C ARG A 477 21.37 -15.60 -4.94
N LYS A 478 21.15 -16.18 -6.11
CA LYS A 478 21.58 -15.64 -7.41
C LYS A 478 20.98 -14.25 -7.70
N MET A 479 19.76 -13.98 -7.24
CA MET A 479 19.19 -12.62 -7.34
C MET A 479 19.99 -11.61 -6.52
N GLN A 480 20.51 -12.01 -5.34
CA GLN A 480 21.42 -11.16 -4.54
C GLN A 480 22.83 -11.09 -5.14
N ASP A 481 23.32 -12.18 -5.75
CA ASP A 481 24.57 -12.13 -6.51
C ASP A 481 24.51 -11.07 -7.61
N ASP A 482 23.40 -11.02 -8.37
CA ASP A 482 23.22 -10.01 -9.43
C ASP A 482 23.38 -8.59 -8.88
N VAL A 483 22.82 -8.30 -7.70
CA VAL A 483 22.95 -7.00 -7.03
C VAL A 483 24.39 -6.74 -6.57
N THR A 484 25.05 -7.73 -5.97
CA THR A 484 26.40 -7.64 -5.45
C THR A 484 27.43 -7.51 -6.58
N TRP A 485 27.24 -8.20 -7.70
CA TRP A 485 28.13 -8.09 -8.86
C TRP A 485 28.01 -6.75 -9.57
N GLY A 486 26.92 -6.01 -9.36
CA GLY A 486 26.84 -4.61 -9.73
C GLY A 486 27.87 -3.74 -9.02
N VAL A 487 28.16 -4.05 -7.72
CA VAL A 487 29.26 -3.40 -6.98
C VAL A 487 30.61 -3.76 -7.61
N THR A 488 30.86 -5.05 -7.84
CA THR A 488 32.10 -5.53 -8.47
C THR A 488 32.32 -4.84 -9.82
N TYR A 489 31.28 -4.79 -10.66
CA TYR A 489 31.36 -4.10 -11.95
C TYR A 489 31.81 -2.64 -11.81
N LEU A 490 31.19 -1.87 -10.89
CA LEU A 490 31.55 -0.47 -10.72
C LEU A 490 32.95 -0.26 -10.13
N VAL A 491 33.41 -1.15 -9.26
CA VAL A 491 34.77 -1.13 -8.70
C VAL A 491 35.78 -1.45 -9.79
N ASP A 492 35.56 -2.48 -10.61
CA ASP A 492 36.45 -2.88 -11.72
C ASP A 492 36.55 -1.80 -12.81
N GLN A 493 35.47 -1.04 -13.04
CA GLN A 493 35.47 0.14 -13.91
C GLN A 493 36.15 1.37 -13.26
N GLY A 494 36.60 1.28 -12.02
CA GLY A 494 37.19 2.39 -11.27
C GLY A 494 36.20 3.52 -10.95
N ILE A 495 34.87 3.25 -11.04
CA ILE A 495 33.80 4.21 -10.77
C ILE A 495 33.54 4.29 -9.27
N ALA A 496 33.33 3.15 -8.62
CA ALA A 496 33.02 3.07 -7.20
C ALA A 496 34.29 2.97 -6.32
N ASP A 497 34.27 3.66 -5.20
CA ASP A 497 35.17 3.39 -4.08
C ASP A 497 34.63 2.20 -3.29
N PRO A 498 35.33 1.06 -3.21
CA PRO A 498 34.82 -0.14 -2.55
C PRO A 498 34.55 0.04 -1.04
N LYS A 499 35.09 1.09 -0.43
CA LYS A 499 34.86 1.43 0.99
C LYS A 499 33.66 2.34 1.21
N ARG A 500 33.09 2.90 0.12
CA ARG A 500 32.01 3.89 0.18
C ARG A 500 30.83 3.47 -0.69
N VAL A 501 30.40 2.22 -0.55
CA VAL A 501 29.21 1.67 -1.23
C VAL A 501 28.07 1.57 -0.26
N GLY A 502 26.94 2.18 -0.58
CA GLY A 502 25.68 2.03 0.14
C GLY A 502 24.66 1.25 -0.68
N ILE A 503 23.67 0.68 -0.01
CA ILE A 503 22.51 0.05 -0.66
C ILE A 503 21.23 0.70 -0.15
N PHE A 504 20.28 0.93 -1.07
CA PHE A 504 19.00 1.60 -0.83
C PHE A 504 17.91 0.93 -1.63
N GLY A 505 16.82 0.51 -1.02
CA GLY A 505 15.70 -0.06 -1.76
C GLY A 505 14.41 -0.10 -0.96
N GLY A 506 13.29 -0.29 -1.67
CA GLY A 506 11.96 -0.41 -1.08
C GLY A 506 11.28 -1.73 -1.46
N SER A 507 10.43 -2.27 -0.57
CA SER A 507 9.71 -3.53 -0.81
C SER A 507 10.69 -4.69 -1.05
N TYR A 508 10.61 -5.38 -2.18
CA TYR A 508 11.65 -6.35 -2.53
C TYR A 508 13.06 -5.72 -2.55
N GLY A 509 13.21 -4.47 -3.02
CA GLY A 509 14.49 -3.75 -2.94
C GLY A 509 14.97 -3.54 -1.50
N GLY A 510 14.04 -3.38 -0.55
CA GLY A 510 14.31 -3.38 0.89
C GLY A 510 14.76 -4.75 1.38
N TYR A 511 14.10 -5.84 0.97
CA TYR A 511 14.59 -7.19 1.21
C TYR A 511 16.01 -7.39 0.66
N ALA A 512 16.30 -6.97 -0.58
CA ALA A 512 17.62 -7.05 -1.18
C ALA A 512 18.66 -6.22 -0.40
N THR A 513 18.23 -5.10 0.19
CA THR A 513 19.06 -4.30 1.11
C THR A 513 19.40 -5.09 2.36
N LEU A 514 18.40 -5.69 3.02
CA LEU A 514 18.60 -6.54 4.20
C LEU A 514 19.42 -7.78 3.87
N ALA A 515 19.14 -8.46 2.74
CA ALA A 515 19.91 -9.62 2.25
C ALA A 515 21.37 -9.25 1.99
N GLY A 516 21.62 -8.08 1.41
CA GLY A 516 22.97 -7.58 1.16
C GLY A 516 23.79 -7.44 2.42
N VAL A 517 23.21 -6.87 3.50
CA VAL A 517 23.95 -6.68 4.76
C VAL A 517 24.02 -7.93 5.63
N THR A 518 23.20 -8.95 5.34
CA THR A 518 23.21 -10.23 6.07
C THR A 518 24.01 -11.31 5.35
N PHE A 519 23.80 -11.50 4.04
CA PHE A 519 24.40 -12.62 3.30
C PHE A 519 25.73 -12.27 2.64
N THR A 520 25.98 -10.96 2.40
CA THR A 520 27.26 -10.45 1.89
C THR A 520 27.84 -9.36 2.82
N PRO A 521 28.04 -9.68 4.13
CA PRO A 521 28.52 -8.70 5.10
C PRO A 521 29.90 -8.17 4.70
N GLY A 522 30.08 -6.85 4.74
CA GLY A 522 31.32 -6.19 4.38
C GLY A 522 31.37 -5.63 2.95
N VAL A 523 30.35 -5.89 2.10
CA VAL A 523 30.22 -5.27 0.79
C VAL A 523 29.72 -3.83 0.89
N TYR A 524 28.77 -3.60 1.79
CA TYR A 524 28.10 -2.31 1.95
C TYR A 524 28.56 -1.61 3.23
N ALA A 525 28.92 -0.33 3.13
CA ALA A 525 29.32 0.52 4.24
C ALA A 525 28.12 1.13 4.97
N VAL A 526 26.94 1.21 4.33
CA VAL A 526 25.69 1.75 4.87
C VAL A 526 24.50 1.19 4.10
N ALA A 527 23.36 1.04 4.79
CA ALA A 527 22.15 0.51 4.18
C ALA A 527 20.90 1.27 4.65
N VAL A 528 19.95 1.48 3.73
CA VAL A 528 18.64 2.06 4.03
C VAL A 528 17.56 1.19 3.42
N ASP A 529 16.77 0.58 4.28
CA ASP A 529 15.63 -0.27 3.95
C ASP A 529 14.32 0.52 4.07
N LEU A 530 13.53 0.53 3.01
CA LEU A 530 12.17 1.04 3.01
C LEU A 530 11.20 -0.14 2.95
N PHE A 531 10.50 -0.42 4.04
CA PHE A 531 9.44 -1.44 4.14
C PHE A 531 9.79 -2.79 3.47
N GLY A 532 11.01 -3.27 3.65
CA GLY A 532 11.45 -4.57 3.14
C GLY A 532 11.09 -5.71 4.11
N PRO A 533 10.66 -6.89 3.60
CA PRO A 533 10.43 -8.03 4.47
C PRO A 533 11.74 -8.59 5.00
N SER A 534 11.79 -8.82 6.31
CA SER A 534 12.95 -9.41 7.01
C SER A 534 12.83 -10.92 7.20
N ASN A 535 11.59 -11.44 7.17
CA ASN A 535 11.28 -12.84 7.42
C ASN A 535 10.27 -13.36 6.39
N LEU A 536 10.71 -14.23 5.49
CA LEU A 536 9.88 -14.72 4.39
C LEU A 536 8.75 -15.64 4.85
N ILE A 537 8.85 -16.26 6.04
CA ILE A 537 7.76 -17.06 6.62
C ILE A 537 6.62 -16.12 7.04
N THR A 538 6.92 -15.08 7.82
CA THR A 538 5.89 -14.14 8.29
C THR A 538 5.32 -13.29 7.14
N LEU A 539 6.12 -13.00 6.11
CA LEU A 539 5.63 -12.40 4.87
C LEU A 539 4.55 -13.29 4.21
N MET A 540 4.83 -14.59 4.04
CA MET A 540 3.86 -15.54 3.44
C MET A 540 2.59 -15.68 4.28
N ASP A 541 2.71 -15.67 5.61
CA ASP A 541 1.60 -15.73 6.56
C ASP A 541 0.73 -14.46 6.53
N SER A 542 1.30 -13.32 6.13
CA SER A 542 0.64 -12.02 6.12
C SER A 542 0.22 -11.55 4.72
N ILE A 543 0.28 -12.39 3.70
CA ILE A 543 -0.21 -12.07 2.35
C ILE A 543 -1.64 -11.55 2.43
N PRO A 544 -1.92 -10.32 1.91
CA PRO A 544 -3.26 -9.76 1.99
C PRO A 544 -4.27 -10.61 1.20
N PRO A 545 -5.53 -10.72 1.67
CA PRO A 545 -6.53 -11.58 1.03
C PRO A 545 -6.71 -11.32 -0.47
N TYR A 546 -6.64 -10.08 -0.90
CA TYR A 546 -6.78 -9.71 -2.33
C TYR A 546 -5.59 -10.15 -3.21
N TRP A 547 -4.53 -10.76 -2.63
CA TRP A 547 -3.44 -11.45 -3.35
C TRP A 547 -3.62 -12.97 -3.40
N GLU A 548 -4.76 -13.50 -2.93
CA GLU A 548 -5.01 -14.95 -2.95
C GLU A 548 -4.82 -15.57 -4.35
N SER A 549 -5.17 -14.83 -5.40
CA SER A 549 -5.01 -15.28 -6.79
C SER A 549 -3.55 -15.53 -7.21
N ILE A 550 -2.59 -14.92 -6.52
CA ILE A 550 -1.15 -15.04 -6.83
C ILE A 550 -0.38 -15.78 -5.74
N ARG A 551 -1.05 -16.26 -4.68
CA ARG A 551 -0.40 -16.98 -3.57
C ARG A 551 0.41 -18.19 -4.06
N VAL A 552 -0.14 -19.00 -4.94
CA VAL A 552 0.56 -20.17 -5.47
C VAL A 552 1.78 -19.77 -6.30
N MET A 553 1.71 -18.66 -7.03
CA MET A 553 2.86 -18.13 -7.76
C MET A 553 4.00 -17.74 -6.78
N PHE A 554 3.68 -17.13 -5.63
CA PHE A 554 4.67 -16.90 -4.59
C PHE A 554 5.31 -18.21 -4.11
N TYR A 555 4.50 -19.24 -3.82
CA TYR A 555 5.01 -20.53 -3.36
C TYR A 555 5.95 -21.18 -4.39
N GLN A 556 5.58 -21.15 -5.67
CA GLN A 556 6.37 -21.74 -6.75
C GLN A 556 7.68 -20.95 -7.02
N ARG A 557 7.67 -19.63 -6.82
CA ARG A 557 8.81 -18.77 -7.15
C ARG A 557 9.72 -18.45 -5.97
N MET A 558 9.27 -18.68 -4.72
CA MET A 558 10.05 -18.33 -3.52
C MET A 558 10.31 -19.53 -2.61
N GLY A 559 9.43 -20.52 -2.63
CA GLY A 559 9.38 -21.66 -1.73
C GLY A 559 8.02 -21.81 -1.07
N ASP A 560 7.52 -23.03 -1.02
CA ASP A 560 6.21 -23.37 -0.45
C ASP A 560 6.35 -23.57 1.09
N PRO A 561 5.79 -22.67 1.94
CA PRO A 561 5.88 -22.81 3.39
C PRO A 561 5.16 -24.04 3.95
N THR A 562 4.31 -24.71 3.15
CA THR A 562 3.58 -25.91 3.56
C THR A 562 4.41 -27.18 3.38
N THR A 563 5.53 -27.12 2.65
CA THR A 563 6.47 -28.23 2.47
C THR A 563 7.72 -28.06 3.33
N PRO A 564 8.33 -29.14 3.83
CA PRO A 564 9.56 -29.06 4.62
C PRO A 564 10.70 -28.34 3.88
N GLU A 565 10.87 -28.63 2.59
CA GLU A 565 11.94 -28.10 1.74
C GLU A 565 11.72 -26.60 1.47
N GLY A 566 10.50 -26.22 1.10
CA GLY A 566 10.15 -24.81 0.85
C GLY A 566 10.23 -23.97 2.12
N LYS A 567 9.78 -24.51 3.26
CA LYS A 567 9.91 -23.86 4.56
C LYS A 567 11.39 -23.67 4.94
N ALA A 568 12.23 -24.71 4.75
CA ALA A 568 13.67 -24.60 5.02
C ALA A 568 14.34 -23.54 4.15
N LEU A 569 13.98 -23.46 2.86
CA LEU A 569 14.46 -22.44 1.94
C LEU A 569 14.06 -21.03 2.42
N LEU A 570 12.79 -20.80 2.77
CA LEU A 570 12.30 -19.51 3.24
C LEU A 570 13.00 -19.09 4.54
N VAL A 571 13.21 -20.03 5.49
CA VAL A 571 13.95 -19.77 6.72
C VAL A 571 15.40 -19.38 6.44
N GLU A 572 16.08 -20.13 5.57
CA GLU A 572 17.48 -19.89 5.17
C GLU A 572 17.65 -18.50 4.53
N ARG A 573 16.66 -18.06 3.73
CA ARG A 573 16.69 -16.82 2.96
C ARG A 573 16.05 -15.63 3.68
N SER A 574 15.60 -15.79 4.90
CA SER A 574 15.10 -14.69 5.74
C SER A 574 16.28 -13.92 6.37
N PRO A 575 16.48 -12.65 6.05
CA PRO A 575 17.52 -11.81 6.66
C PRO A 575 17.50 -11.81 8.18
N LEU A 576 16.34 -11.87 8.80
CA LEU A 576 16.16 -11.95 10.25
C LEU A 576 16.95 -13.08 10.88
N ASN A 577 16.98 -14.26 10.25
CA ASN A 577 17.67 -15.45 10.76
C ASN A 577 19.21 -15.37 10.64
N SER A 578 19.71 -14.34 9.98
CA SER A 578 21.13 -14.03 9.84
C SER A 578 21.45 -12.60 10.33
N ALA A 579 20.58 -12.01 11.14
CA ALA A 579 20.76 -10.65 11.67
C ALA A 579 22.04 -10.50 12.51
N ASP A 580 22.54 -11.60 13.09
CA ASP A 580 23.83 -11.67 13.80
C ASP A 580 25.03 -11.33 12.93
N LYS A 581 24.93 -11.47 11.61
CA LYS A 581 26.00 -11.16 10.65
C LYS A 581 26.05 -9.69 10.26
N ILE A 582 25.02 -8.90 10.56
CA ILE A 582 24.95 -7.48 10.19
C ILE A 582 26.04 -6.69 10.93
N LYS A 583 26.90 -6.03 10.18
CA LYS A 583 27.95 -5.12 10.65
C LYS A 583 27.82 -3.71 10.06
N THR A 584 26.88 -3.55 9.13
CA THR A 584 26.63 -2.34 8.36
C THR A 584 25.62 -1.48 9.09
N PRO A 585 25.87 -0.17 9.32
CA PRO A 585 24.86 0.77 9.80
C PRO A 585 23.59 0.69 8.96
N LEU A 586 22.44 0.54 9.63
CA LEU A 586 21.14 0.30 8.99
C LEU A 586 20.10 1.32 9.46
N MET A 587 19.38 1.91 8.52
CA MET A 587 18.16 2.67 8.77
C MET A 587 16.99 1.94 8.11
N ILE A 588 15.86 1.86 8.82
CA ILE A 588 14.62 1.25 8.35
C ILE A 588 13.50 2.28 8.43
N ALA A 589 12.69 2.38 7.38
CA ALA A 589 11.49 3.21 7.37
C ALA A 589 10.27 2.41 6.93
N GLN A 590 9.17 2.49 7.70
CA GLN A 590 8.00 1.63 7.57
C GLN A 590 6.71 2.42 7.72
N GLY A 591 5.70 2.15 6.87
CA GLY A 591 4.33 2.62 7.08
C GLY A 591 3.57 1.67 8.01
N ALA A 592 2.90 2.21 9.02
CA ALA A 592 2.19 1.38 10.02
C ALA A 592 0.95 0.66 9.43
N ASN A 593 0.36 1.22 8.36
CA ASN A 593 -0.83 0.65 7.69
C ASN A 593 -0.48 -0.17 6.44
N ASP A 594 0.78 -0.59 6.31
CA ASP A 594 1.25 -1.34 5.15
C ASP A 594 0.53 -2.71 5.08
N ALA A 595 -0.33 -2.85 4.06
CA ALA A 595 -1.10 -4.06 3.83
C ALA A 595 -0.33 -5.15 3.09
N ARG A 596 0.83 -4.82 2.48
CA ARG A 596 1.64 -5.75 1.67
C ARG A 596 2.80 -6.34 2.46
N VAL A 597 3.53 -5.48 3.16
CA VAL A 597 4.63 -5.85 4.06
C VAL A 597 4.30 -5.30 5.43
N ASN A 598 3.78 -6.16 6.29
CA ASN A 598 3.36 -5.75 7.64
C ASN A 598 4.52 -5.09 8.39
N HIS A 599 4.23 -4.03 9.19
CA HIS A 599 5.26 -3.33 9.96
C HIS A 599 6.02 -4.25 10.92
N ALA A 600 5.44 -5.38 11.32
CA ALA A 600 6.13 -6.41 12.09
C ALA A 600 7.39 -6.95 11.38
N GLU A 601 7.46 -6.90 10.05
CA GLU A 601 8.66 -7.28 9.31
C GLU A 601 9.85 -6.38 9.65
N SER A 602 9.63 -5.08 9.75
CA SER A 602 10.65 -4.12 10.20
C SER A 602 10.94 -4.26 11.70
N GLU A 603 9.92 -4.44 12.53
CA GLU A 603 10.06 -4.54 13.97
C GLU A 603 10.87 -5.77 14.41
N GLN A 604 10.68 -6.94 13.76
CA GLN A 604 11.44 -8.17 14.05
C GLN A 604 12.95 -7.94 13.95
N ILE A 605 13.41 -7.34 12.87
CA ILE A 605 14.84 -7.14 12.64
C ILE A 605 15.39 -5.99 13.48
N VAL A 606 14.60 -4.95 13.78
CA VAL A 606 14.96 -3.89 14.74
C VAL A 606 15.19 -4.47 16.12
N ILE A 607 14.31 -5.36 16.59
CA ILE A 607 14.44 -6.06 17.88
C ILE A 607 15.69 -6.95 17.88
N ALA A 608 15.91 -7.74 16.83
CA ALA A 608 17.07 -8.62 16.73
C ALA A 608 18.40 -7.84 16.78
N LEU A 609 18.46 -6.65 16.17
CA LEU A 609 19.64 -5.79 16.22
C LEU A 609 19.79 -5.10 17.58
N ARG A 610 18.71 -4.57 18.15
CA ARG A 610 18.67 -3.96 19.48
C ARG A 610 19.19 -4.93 20.55
N ASP A 611 18.69 -6.16 20.56
CA ASP A 611 19.00 -7.17 21.57
C ASP A 611 20.48 -7.61 21.51
N ARG A 612 21.13 -7.41 20.37
CA ARG A 612 22.59 -7.56 20.18
C ARG A 612 23.37 -6.30 20.56
N GLY A 613 22.71 -5.20 20.92
CA GLY A 613 23.35 -3.91 21.12
C GLY A 613 23.88 -3.27 19.84
N PHE A 614 23.40 -3.71 18.65
CA PHE A 614 23.79 -3.13 17.37
C PHE A 614 22.89 -1.91 17.05
N PRO A 615 23.46 -0.75 16.66
CA PRO A 615 22.68 0.44 16.40
C PRO A 615 21.86 0.32 15.11
N VAL A 616 20.58 0.63 15.20
CA VAL A 616 19.66 0.74 14.06
C VAL A 616 18.83 2.01 14.22
N GLU A 617 18.60 2.75 13.12
CA GLU A 617 17.66 3.87 13.09
C GLU A 617 16.31 3.37 12.53
N TYR A 618 15.21 3.71 13.21
CA TYR A 618 13.88 3.24 12.83
C TYR A 618 12.89 4.40 12.72
N LEU A 619 12.24 4.49 11.57
CA LEU A 619 11.14 5.42 11.29
C LEU A 619 9.85 4.63 11.10
N LEU A 620 8.86 4.84 11.97
CA LEU A 620 7.52 4.27 11.83
C LEU A 620 6.52 5.39 11.55
N ILE A 621 5.83 5.31 10.42
CA ILE A 621 4.96 6.38 9.93
C ILE A 621 3.50 5.95 10.09
N PRO A 622 2.77 6.47 11.11
CA PRO A 622 1.48 5.92 11.56
C PRO A 622 0.33 6.06 10.56
N ASP A 623 0.43 6.99 9.62
CA ASP A 623 -0.60 7.35 8.63
C ASP A 623 -0.17 7.07 7.18
N GLU A 624 0.73 6.08 7.00
CA GLU A 624 1.18 5.58 5.70
C GLU A 624 1.06 4.06 5.59
N GLY A 625 0.91 3.62 4.33
CA GLY A 625 0.92 2.22 3.94
C GLY A 625 2.22 1.82 3.23
N HIS A 626 2.10 1.05 2.13
CA HIS A 626 3.22 0.58 1.31
C HIS A 626 3.74 1.72 0.41
N GLY A 627 4.52 2.63 1.00
CA GLY A 627 5.02 3.87 0.41
C GLY A 627 4.49 5.13 1.12
N PHE A 628 5.23 6.23 1.01
CA PHE A 628 4.96 7.47 1.73
C PHE A 628 4.31 8.49 0.80
N ALA A 629 2.98 8.51 0.76
CA ALA A 629 2.21 9.33 -0.15
C ALA A 629 2.00 10.77 0.34
N ARG A 630 1.96 10.98 1.67
CA ARG A 630 1.82 12.32 2.26
C ARG A 630 3.14 13.08 2.11
N PRO A 631 3.13 14.29 1.53
CA PRO A 631 4.36 15.02 1.24
C PRO A 631 5.27 15.25 2.45
N VAL A 632 4.71 15.56 3.62
CA VAL A 632 5.49 15.78 4.85
C VAL A 632 6.21 14.51 5.31
N ASN A 633 5.56 13.34 5.18
CA ASN A 633 6.14 12.05 5.54
C ASN A 633 7.27 11.66 4.59
N ASN A 634 7.02 11.81 3.29
CA ASN A 634 8.03 11.56 2.27
C ASN A 634 9.25 12.46 2.47
N MET A 635 9.05 13.75 2.67
CA MET A 635 10.14 14.71 2.90
C MET A 635 10.93 14.42 4.18
N ALA A 636 10.26 14.00 5.26
CA ALA A 636 10.91 13.62 6.52
C ALA A 636 11.79 12.37 6.34
N SER A 637 11.28 11.34 5.64
CA SER A 637 12.03 10.11 5.31
C SER A 637 13.24 10.42 4.42
N ILE A 638 13.09 11.24 3.37
CA ILE A 638 14.20 11.64 2.48
C ILE A 638 15.26 12.45 3.24
N MET A 639 14.85 13.35 4.13
CA MET A 639 15.78 14.13 4.97
C MET A 639 16.63 13.23 5.87
N ALA A 640 16.02 12.20 6.48
CA ALA A 640 16.74 11.21 7.28
C ALA A 640 17.70 10.38 6.41
N THR A 641 17.20 9.87 5.27
CA THR A 641 17.98 9.05 4.32
C THR A 641 19.23 9.79 3.82
N GLU A 642 19.08 11.03 3.37
CA GLU A 642 20.17 11.87 2.87
C GLU A 642 21.27 12.04 3.92
N LYS A 643 20.89 12.41 5.13
CA LYS A 643 21.82 12.63 6.24
C LYS A 643 22.49 11.33 6.68
N PHE A 644 21.76 10.21 6.65
CA PHE A 644 22.29 8.91 7.02
C PHE A 644 23.38 8.44 6.05
N PHE A 645 23.16 8.53 4.72
CA PHE A 645 24.20 8.21 3.75
C PHE A 645 25.42 9.12 3.88
N ALA A 646 25.22 10.43 4.01
CA ALA A 646 26.30 11.39 4.13
C ALA A 646 27.22 11.10 5.34
N ARG A 647 26.65 10.66 6.45
CA ARG A 647 27.39 10.29 7.69
C ARG A 647 28.37 9.14 7.46
N TYR A 648 28.02 8.13 6.67
CA TYR A 648 28.80 6.90 6.59
C TYR A 648 29.67 6.77 5.33
N ILE A 649 29.22 7.31 4.19
CA ILE A 649 29.96 7.20 2.93
C ILE A 649 30.35 8.54 2.32
N GLY A 650 30.13 9.64 3.07
CA GLY A 650 30.40 10.98 2.56
C GLY A 650 29.32 11.44 1.59
N GLY A 651 29.64 12.39 0.73
CA GLY A 651 28.66 13.10 -0.08
C GLY A 651 28.14 14.33 0.65
N ARG A 652 27.36 15.16 -0.04
CA ARG A 652 26.77 16.36 0.53
C ARG A 652 25.29 16.13 0.83
N TYR A 653 24.75 16.94 1.71
CA TYR A 653 23.33 16.90 2.08
C TYR A 653 22.81 18.32 2.35
N GLN A 654 21.52 18.49 2.27
CA GLN A 654 20.83 19.75 2.62
C GLN A 654 20.64 19.83 4.12
N GLU A 655 21.16 20.87 4.75
CA GLU A 655 20.91 21.12 6.17
C GLU A 655 19.45 21.49 6.43
N GLY A 656 18.89 20.95 7.50
CA GLY A 656 17.54 21.27 7.95
C GLY A 656 16.43 20.89 6.98
N GLY A 657 15.28 21.50 7.20
CA GLY A 657 14.04 21.37 6.43
C GLY A 657 13.02 22.40 6.91
N THR A 658 11.81 22.39 6.37
CA THR A 658 10.74 23.23 6.93
C THR A 658 10.44 22.81 8.38
N PRO A 659 9.97 23.74 9.25
CA PRO A 659 9.64 23.38 10.64
C PRO A 659 8.69 22.19 10.76
N GLU A 660 7.75 22.08 9.83
CA GLU A 660 6.80 20.96 9.76
C GLU A 660 7.52 19.61 9.47
N VAL A 661 8.43 19.58 8.50
CA VAL A 661 9.20 18.37 8.15
C VAL A 661 10.12 17.95 9.28
N VAL A 662 10.78 18.92 9.96
CA VAL A 662 11.66 18.64 11.10
C VAL A 662 10.85 18.09 12.28
N ALA A 663 9.71 18.69 12.59
CA ALA A 663 8.81 18.21 13.64
C ALA A 663 8.30 16.80 13.33
N ARG A 664 7.91 16.56 12.07
CA ARG A 664 7.42 15.25 11.64
C ARG A 664 8.49 14.18 11.71
N LEU A 665 9.73 14.47 11.30
CA LEU A 665 10.84 13.52 11.45
C LEU A 665 11.03 13.10 12.90
N LYS A 666 10.99 14.07 13.83
CA LYS A 666 11.10 13.76 15.27
C LYS A 666 9.96 12.86 15.75
N GLU A 667 8.72 13.11 15.28
CA GLU A 667 7.53 12.33 15.64
C GLU A 667 7.61 10.89 15.17
N ILE A 668 8.04 10.65 13.92
CA ILE A 668 8.11 9.32 13.32
C ILE A 668 9.37 8.53 13.66
N THR A 669 10.37 9.17 14.29
CA THR A 669 11.58 8.47 14.77
C THR A 669 11.27 7.70 16.04
N VAL A 670 11.42 6.39 15.98
CA VAL A 670 11.14 5.47 17.09
C VAL A 670 12.44 5.08 17.80
N ASP A 671 12.44 5.13 19.13
CA ASP A 671 13.54 4.53 19.91
C ASP A 671 13.45 2.99 19.78
N PRO A 672 14.45 2.32 19.20
CA PRO A 672 14.44 0.85 19.06
C PRO A 672 14.20 0.09 20.38
N LYS A 673 14.55 0.68 21.53
CA LYS A 673 14.32 0.09 22.84
C LYS A 673 12.83 -0.06 23.19
N THR A 674 11.98 0.77 22.59
CA THR A 674 10.53 0.76 22.83
C THR A 674 9.77 -0.19 21.90
N VAL A 675 10.43 -0.71 20.87
CA VAL A 675 9.79 -1.60 19.88
C VAL A 675 9.50 -2.95 20.50
N VAL A 676 8.24 -3.39 20.41
CA VAL A 676 7.76 -4.67 20.93
C VAL A 676 6.89 -5.32 19.86
N LEU A 677 7.19 -6.55 19.49
CA LEU A 677 6.30 -7.33 18.65
C LEU A 677 5.01 -7.65 19.39
N ALA A 678 3.90 -7.39 18.79
CA ALA A 678 2.62 -7.92 19.25
C ALA A 678 2.72 -9.46 19.29
N LYS A 679 2.53 -10.06 20.49
CA LYS A 679 2.54 -11.53 20.60
C LYS A 679 1.38 -12.10 19.78
N LYS A 680 1.69 -12.88 18.76
CA LYS A 680 0.67 -13.70 18.07
C LYS A 680 0.17 -14.72 19.09
N VAL A 681 -1.03 -14.48 19.63
CA VAL A 681 -1.67 -15.43 20.55
C VAL A 681 -2.15 -16.60 19.69
N ASP A 682 -1.74 -17.81 20.07
CA ASP A 682 -2.30 -19.01 19.44
C ASP A 682 -3.80 -19.08 19.74
N SER A 683 -4.60 -18.75 18.74
CA SER A 683 -6.07 -18.74 18.88
C SER A 683 -6.63 -20.11 19.25
N SER A 684 -5.97 -21.22 18.91
CA SER A 684 -6.44 -22.57 19.23
C SER A 684 -6.37 -22.87 20.74
N SER A 685 -5.49 -22.18 21.47
CA SER A 685 -5.29 -22.35 22.92
C SER A 685 -6.21 -21.46 23.78
N VAL A 686 -6.97 -20.53 23.17
CA VAL A 686 -7.82 -19.58 23.89
C VAL A 686 -9.18 -20.19 24.22
N GLY A 687 -9.38 -20.52 25.50
CA GLY A 687 -10.66 -20.95 26.07
C GLY A 687 -11.47 -19.79 26.69
N ALA A 688 -12.58 -20.11 27.31
CA ALA A 688 -13.30 -19.14 28.15
C ALA A 688 -12.53 -18.87 29.45
N PRO A 689 -12.45 -17.61 29.92
CA PRO A 689 -11.84 -17.29 31.21
C PRO A 689 -12.59 -17.98 32.38
N THR A 690 -11.86 -18.33 33.42
CA THR A 690 -12.45 -18.87 34.66
C THR A 690 -13.05 -17.74 35.49
N LEU A 691 -14.29 -17.89 35.92
CA LEU A 691 -15.00 -16.93 36.77
C LEU A 691 -14.59 -17.07 38.23
N ALA A 692 -14.55 -15.96 38.96
CA ALA A 692 -14.36 -15.93 40.41
C ALA A 692 -15.72 -15.89 41.16
N MET A 693 -16.78 -15.43 40.50
CA MET A 693 -18.10 -15.27 41.10
C MET A 693 -19.20 -15.44 40.03
N GLU A 694 -20.38 -15.74 40.50
CA GLU A 694 -21.59 -15.78 39.64
C GLU A 694 -22.06 -14.37 39.32
N LEU A 695 -22.51 -14.15 38.08
CA LEU A 695 -23.17 -12.93 37.67
C LEU A 695 -24.38 -12.63 38.53
N GLN A 696 -24.58 -11.39 38.94
CA GLN A 696 -25.70 -10.99 39.80
C GLN A 696 -26.79 -10.32 38.97
N PRO A 697 -28.09 -10.63 39.26
CA PRO A 697 -29.18 -9.88 38.62
C PRO A 697 -29.17 -8.42 39.09
N GLY A 698 -29.52 -7.51 38.19
CA GLY A 698 -29.52 -6.09 38.54
C GLY A 698 -29.85 -5.19 37.36
N LYS A 699 -30.01 -3.92 37.71
CA LYS A 699 -30.18 -2.83 36.73
C LYS A 699 -29.07 -1.80 36.95
N TYR A 700 -28.42 -1.42 35.88
CA TYR A 700 -27.32 -0.44 35.88
C TYR A 700 -27.67 0.66 34.90
N LYS A 701 -27.47 1.91 35.29
CA LYS A 701 -27.64 3.07 34.39
C LYS A 701 -26.35 3.83 34.27
N TYR A 702 -25.93 4.06 33.02
CA TYR A 702 -24.72 4.81 32.69
C TYR A 702 -25.04 6.06 31.89
N GLN A 703 -24.38 7.14 32.21
CA GLN A 703 -24.31 8.33 31.37
C GLN A 703 -23.09 8.16 30.45
N ALA A 704 -23.33 8.18 29.15
CA ALA A 704 -22.29 8.00 28.16
C ALA A 704 -22.09 9.27 27.35
N LYS A 705 -20.84 9.49 26.91
CA LYS A 705 -20.41 10.58 26.04
C LYS A 705 -19.59 9.99 24.92
N ILE A 706 -19.89 10.41 23.69
CA ILE A 706 -19.08 10.09 22.51
C ILE A 706 -18.46 11.39 22.01
N GLU A 707 -17.14 11.43 21.93
CA GLU A 707 -16.38 12.58 21.45
C GLU A 707 -15.72 12.22 20.11
N ALA A 708 -16.04 13.00 19.06
CA ALA A 708 -15.49 12.85 17.72
C ALA A 708 -15.33 14.21 17.06
N ASN A 709 -14.15 14.49 16.50
CA ASN A 709 -13.87 15.73 15.73
C ASN A 709 -14.26 17.03 16.44
N GLY A 710 -14.12 17.09 17.79
CA GLY A 710 -14.48 18.25 18.61
C GLY A 710 -15.97 18.41 18.86
N GLN A 711 -16.80 17.45 18.47
CA GLN A 711 -18.22 17.37 18.81
C GLN A 711 -18.46 16.31 19.87
N GLN A 712 -19.38 16.59 20.80
CA GLN A 712 -19.77 15.69 21.86
C GLN A 712 -21.25 15.34 21.76
N VAL A 713 -21.54 14.04 21.83
CA VAL A 713 -22.90 13.51 21.90
C VAL A 713 -23.05 12.79 23.24
N SER A 714 -24.08 13.18 24.01
CA SER A 714 -24.42 12.53 25.27
C SER A 714 -25.59 11.58 25.07
N LEU A 715 -25.50 10.39 25.69
CA LEU A 715 -26.58 9.38 25.64
C LEU A 715 -26.68 8.62 26.99
N THR A 716 -27.80 7.92 27.20
CA THR A 716 -27.98 7.07 28.36
C THR A 716 -27.96 5.60 27.92
N ILE A 717 -27.27 4.76 28.70
CA ILE A 717 -27.26 3.31 28.52
C ILE A 717 -27.82 2.66 29.78
N SER A 718 -28.83 1.83 29.60
CA SER A 718 -29.46 1.06 30.70
C SER A 718 -29.18 -0.43 30.46
N THR A 719 -28.44 -1.07 31.38
CA THR A 719 -28.15 -2.51 31.35
C THR A 719 -29.05 -3.23 32.37
N THR A 720 -29.73 -4.27 31.92
CA THR A 720 -30.53 -5.14 32.81
C THR A 720 -29.97 -6.56 32.71
N ILE A 721 -29.67 -7.16 33.85
CA ILE A 721 -29.26 -8.56 33.99
C ILE A 721 -30.34 -9.34 34.68
N ALA A 722 -30.82 -10.43 34.09
CA ALA A 722 -31.85 -11.29 34.62
C ALA A 722 -31.48 -12.76 34.46
N ALA A 723 -31.82 -13.59 35.43
CA ALA A 723 -31.65 -15.04 35.36
C ALA A 723 -32.86 -15.68 34.67
N GLU A 724 -32.60 -16.55 33.70
CA GLU A 724 -33.64 -17.31 32.99
C GLU A 724 -33.22 -18.80 32.92
N GLY A 725 -33.66 -19.58 33.92
CA GLY A 725 -33.31 -21.00 34.02
C GLY A 725 -31.80 -21.20 34.14
N ASN A 726 -31.19 -21.87 33.15
CA ASN A 726 -29.75 -22.14 33.12
C ASN A 726 -28.97 -21.09 32.33
N THR A 727 -29.54 -19.93 32.05
CA THR A 727 -28.92 -18.83 31.33
C THR A 727 -29.12 -17.52 32.06
N TRP A 728 -28.27 -16.53 31.66
CA TRP A 728 -28.46 -15.13 31.96
C TRP A 728 -28.93 -14.41 30.69
N THR A 729 -29.88 -13.49 30.83
CA THR A 729 -30.24 -12.55 29.80
C THR A 729 -29.70 -11.17 30.19
N ALA A 730 -28.81 -10.61 29.38
CA ALA A 730 -28.33 -9.24 29.50
C ALA A 730 -28.98 -8.39 28.43
N THR A 731 -29.56 -7.25 28.81
CA THR A 731 -30.22 -6.32 27.89
C THR A 731 -29.61 -4.93 28.06
N ASP A 732 -29.00 -4.39 26.99
CA ASP A 732 -28.56 -2.99 26.92
C ASP A 732 -29.55 -2.19 26.05
N VAL A 733 -30.06 -1.09 26.62
CA VAL A 733 -30.91 -0.12 25.94
C VAL A 733 -30.15 1.21 25.88
N MET A 734 -29.83 1.65 24.68
CA MET A 734 -29.14 2.92 24.40
C MET A 734 -30.13 3.92 23.80
N GLU A 735 -30.35 5.03 24.49
CA GLU A 735 -31.14 6.14 23.97
C GLU A 735 -30.22 7.14 23.24
N THR A 736 -30.36 7.17 21.94
CA THR A 736 -29.56 8.07 21.05
C THR A 736 -30.45 9.15 20.41
N PRO A 737 -29.89 10.25 19.92
CA PRO A 737 -30.66 11.27 19.20
C PRO A 737 -31.40 10.73 17.96
N ASN A 738 -30.95 9.60 17.41
CA ASN A 738 -31.51 8.96 16.22
C ASN A 738 -32.43 7.76 16.53
N GLY A 739 -32.83 7.60 17.78
CA GLY A 739 -33.73 6.54 18.26
C GLY A 739 -33.06 5.56 19.23
N THR A 740 -33.79 4.55 19.63
CA THR A 740 -33.39 3.57 20.63
C THR A 740 -32.66 2.39 19.95
N VAL A 741 -31.53 2.00 20.51
CA VAL A 741 -30.83 0.75 20.18
C VAL A 741 -31.03 -0.22 21.33
N THR A 742 -31.49 -1.42 21.01
CA THR A 742 -31.67 -2.49 22.01
C THR A 742 -30.77 -3.66 21.61
N GLU A 743 -29.94 -4.11 22.54
CA GLU A 743 -29.09 -5.27 22.39
C GLU A 743 -29.36 -6.26 23.51
N ILE A 744 -29.60 -7.53 23.15
CA ILE A 744 -29.93 -8.60 24.09
C ILE A 744 -28.95 -9.76 23.86
N SER A 745 -28.21 -10.12 24.91
CA SER A 745 -27.31 -11.29 24.92
C SER A 745 -27.89 -12.36 25.86
N THR A 746 -27.87 -13.61 25.38
CA THR A 746 -28.13 -14.78 26.25
C THR A 746 -26.77 -15.43 26.55
N LEU A 747 -26.46 -15.60 27.84
CA LEU A 747 -25.19 -16.12 28.33
C LEU A 747 -25.42 -17.42 29.12
N ASP A 748 -24.48 -18.32 29.02
CA ASP A 748 -24.48 -19.54 29.84
C ASP A 748 -24.25 -19.20 31.32
N ARG A 749 -25.02 -19.81 32.26
CA ARG A 749 -25.01 -19.39 33.66
C ARG A 749 -23.67 -19.66 34.37
N GLY A 750 -23.05 -20.77 34.09
CA GLY A 750 -21.81 -21.17 34.79
C GLY A 750 -20.52 -20.62 34.19
N THR A 751 -20.56 -20.21 32.91
CA THR A 751 -19.35 -19.83 32.16
C THR A 751 -19.40 -18.42 31.55
N LEU A 752 -20.57 -17.80 31.53
CA LEU A 752 -20.87 -16.53 30.81
C LEU A 752 -20.52 -16.55 29.33
N ILE A 753 -20.45 -17.75 28.73
CA ILE A 753 -20.25 -17.92 27.28
C ILE A 753 -21.52 -17.45 26.56
N GLY A 754 -21.33 -16.62 25.50
CA GLY A 754 -22.42 -16.16 24.66
C GLY A 754 -23.11 -17.31 23.93
N ARG A 755 -24.44 -17.35 23.96
CA ARG A 755 -25.30 -18.32 23.27
C ARG A 755 -26.14 -17.68 22.18
N LYS A 756 -26.61 -16.47 22.42
CA LYS A 756 -27.44 -15.73 21.48
C LYS A 756 -27.18 -14.23 21.56
N LEU A 757 -27.33 -13.55 20.44
CA LEU A 757 -27.31 -12.09 20.35
C LEU A 757 -28.47 -11.61 19.47
N ASN A 758 -29.28 -10.69 20.01
CA ASN A 758 -30.29 -9.96 19.26
C ASN A 758 -29.99 -8.46 19.34
N VAL A 759 -29.96 -7.78 18.19
CA VAL A 759 -29.80 -6.32 18.12
C VAL A 759 -30.96 -5.74 17.33
N LYS A 760 -31.50 -4.64 17.80
CA LYS A 760 -32.52 -3.85 17.10
C LYS A 760 -32.14 -2.39 17.13
N GLN A 761 -31.95 -1.81 15.94
CA GLN A 761 -31.60 -0.41 15.74
C GLN A 761 -32.37 0.15 14.55
N GLY A 762 -33.51 0.81 14.80
CA GLY A 762 -34.38 1.27 13.72
C GLY A 762 -34.76 0.14 12.77
N PRO A 763 -34.41 0.27 11.43
CA PRO A 763 -34.73 -0.76 10.44
C PRO A 763 -33.68 -1.90 10.39
N VAL A 764 -32.68 -1.88 11.27
CA VAL A 764 -31.65 -2.92 11.35
C VAL A 764 -31.99 -3.90 12.46
N THR A 765 -32.05 -5.21 12.14
CA THR A 765 -32.16 -6.28 13.11
C THR A 765 -31.11 -7.35 12.88
N ILE A 766 -30.55 -7.87 13.97
CA ILE A 766 -29.53 -8.92 13.95
C ILE A 766 -30.02 -10.01 14.91
N ASP A 767 -30.01 -11.25 14.48
CA ASP A 767 -30.31 -12.44 15.26
C ASP A 767 -29.25 -13.51 15.04
N LEU A 768 -28.39 -13.72 16.04
CA LEU A 768 -27.26 -14.66 15.96
C LEU A 768 -27.35 -15.69 17.08
N ASN A 769 -27.09 -16.95 16.75
CA ASN A 769 -26.85 -18.03 17.66
C ASN A 769 -25.38 -18.44 17.66
N PHE A 770 -24.83 -18.70 18.82
CA PHE A 770 -23.43 -19.09 19.00
C PHE A 770 -23.35 -20.52 19.53
N SER A 771 -22.66 -21.38 18.80
CA SER A 771 -22.16 -22.68 19.30
C SER A 771 -20.73 -22.50 19.84
N SER A 772 -20.10 -23.62 20.25
CA SER A 772 -18.71 -23.60 20.71
C SER A 772 -17.71 -23.17 19.60
N ASP A 773 -18.09 -23.34 18.35
CA ASP A 773 -17.23 -23.20 17.19
C ASP A 773 -17.82 -22.34 16.06
N LYS A 774 -19.11 -21.97 16.13
CA LYS A 774 -19.78 -21.28 15.02
C LYS A 774 -20.78 -20.22 15.45
N ALA A 775 -20.77 -19.07 14.74
CA ALA A 775 -21.83 -18.08 14.77
C ALA A 775 -22.73 -18.26 13.55
N THR A 776 -24.04 -18.40 13.76
CA THR A 776 -25.04 -18.56 12.69
C THR A 776 -26.26 -17.70 12.95
N GLY A 777 -26.88 -17.17 11.89
CA GLY A 777 -28.12 -16.38 12.02
C GLY A 777 -28.33 -15.45 10.84
N ASN A 778 -29.12 -14.40 11.08
CA ASN A 778 -29.51 -13.46 10.05
C ASN A 778 -29.30 -12.00 10.51
N MET A 779 -28.99 -11.14 9.55
CA MET A 779 -28.99 -9.70 9.69
C MET A 779 -29.94 -9.13 8.64
N ASN A 780 -30.91 -8.33 9.06
CA ASN A 780 -31.75 -7.54 8.17
C ASN A 780 -31.31 -6.08 8.20
N VAL A 781 -31.04 -5.49 7.05
CA VAL A 781 -30.70 -4.07 6.90
C VAL A 781 -31.64 -3.46 5.87
N ASN A 782 -32.50 -2.57 6.30
CA ASN A 782 -33.50 -1.91 5.43
C ASN A 782 -34.34 -2.90 4.60
N GLY A 783 -34.77 -4.02 5.20
CA GLY A 783 -35.59 -5.04 4.53
C GLY A 783 -34.80 -6.06 3.70
N GLN A 784 -33.49 -5.98 3.67
CA GLN A 784 -32.61 -6.96 3.01
C GLN A 784 -32.03 -7.94 4.04
N ASP A 785 -32.35 -9.20 3.90
CA ASP A 785 -31.82 -10.28 4.74
C ASP A 785 -30.45 -10.74 4.27
N ARG A 786 -29.53 -10.90 5.22
CA ARG A 786 -28.19 -11.48 5.02
C ARG A 786 -27.99 -12.60 6.03
N THR A 787 -27.70 -13.79 5.54
CA THR A 787 -27.32 -14.93 6.40
C THR A 787 -25.88 -14.78 6.86
N ILE A 788 -25.65 -15.00 8.15
CA ILE A 788 -24.32 -14.99 8.78
C ILE A 788 -23.96 -16.44 9.12
N SER A 789 -22.75 -16.85 8.78
CA SER A 789 -22.18 -18.15 9.16
C SER A 789 -20.66 -17.99 9.23
N VAL A 790 -20.10 -17.96 10.46
CA VAL A 790 -18.69 -17.67 10.73
C VAL A 790 -18.16 -18.70 11.73
N ASP A 791 -17.01 -19.28 11.41
CA ASP A 791 -16.31 -20.17 12.33
C ASP A 791 -15.63 -19.36 13.44
N LEU A 792 -15.90 -19.73 14.70
CA LEU A 792 -15.43 -19.00 15.89
C LEU A 792 -14.08 -19.51 16.41
N GLY A 793 -13.76 -20.77 16.16
CA GLY A 793 -12.57 -21.42 16.68
C GLY A 793 -12.55 -21.55 18.22
N GLY A 794 -13.69 -21.36 18.89
CA GLY A 794 -13.87 -21.50 20.33
C GLY A 794 -14.95 -20.57 20.93
N PRO A 795 -15.20 -20.67 22.25
CA PRO A 795 -16.27 -19.94 22.91
C PRO A 795 -16.07 -18.43 22.95
N LEU A 796 -17.17 -17.67 22.86
CA LEU A 796 -17.16 -16.21 22.98
C LEU A 796 -17.41 -15.79 24.44
N PHE A 797 -16.65 -14.81 24.95
CA PHE A 797 -16.81 -14.24 26.28
C PHE A 797 -16.88 -12.70 26.21
N ALA A 798 -17.62 -12.08 27.11
CA ALA A 798 -17.80 -10.63 27.18
C ALA A 798 -18.15 -10.01 25.81
N ASN A 799 -19.12 -10.64 25.11
CA ASN A 799 -19.51 -10.24 23.76
C ASN A 799 -20.86 -9.55 23.81
N ALA A 800 -20.95 -8.27 23.45
CA ALA A 800 -22.14 -7.46 23.36
C ALA A 800 -22.80 -7.11 24.74
N ALA A 801 -24.13 -7.10 24.85
CA ALA A 801 -24.83 -6.68 26.06
C ALA A 801 -24.35 -7.44 27.31
N GLY A 802 -24.10 -6.69 28.39
CA GLY A 802 -23.60 -7.26 29.64
C GLY A 802 -22.10 -7.59 29.67
N ALA A 803 -21.32 -7.19 28.67
CA ALA A 803 -19.88 -7.45 28.61
C ALA A 803 -19.13 -6.95 29.86
N LYS A 804 -19.40 -5.72 30.30
CA LYS A 804 -18.81 -5.12 31.52
C LYS A 804 -19.06 -5.96 32.77
N GLN A 805 -20.30 -6.44 32.92
CA GLN A 805 -20.71 -7.27 34.06
C GLN A 805 -20.09 -8.66 34.01
N SER A 806 -19.85 -9.20 32.78
CA SER A 806 -19.15 -10.47 32.61
C SER A 806 -17.67 -10.34 33.00
N ILE A 807 -17.00 -9.26 32.60
CA ILE A 807 -15.63 -8.96 33.02
C ILE A 807 -15.51 -8.79 34.53
N SER A 808 -16.48 -8.15 35.14
CA SER A 808 -16.51 -7.96 36.61
C SER A 808 -16.56 -9.26 37.38
N CYS A 809 -16.97 -10.37 36.77
CA CYS A 809 -17.02 -11.70 37.43
C CYS A 809 -15.67 -12.45 37.38
N LEU A 810 -14.65 -11.90 36.73
CA LEU A 810 -13.31 -12.50 36.66
C LEU A 810 -12.56 -12.34 37.99
N PRO A 811 -11.52 -13.14 38.26
CA PRO A 811 -10.66 -13.04 39.46
C PRO A 811 -9.72 -11.83 39.38
N LEU A 812 -10.31 -10.64 39.36
CA LEU A 812 -9.57 -9.40 39.20
C LEU A 812 -8.65 -9.16 40.41
N ALA A 813 -7.36 -9.00 40.14
CA ALA A 813 -6.31 -8.65 41.08
C ALA A 813 -5.20 -7.93 40.32
N GLU A 814 -4.36 -7.14 41.00
CA GLU A 814 -3.21 -6.49 40.35
C GLU A 814 -2.35 -7.53 39.64
N GLY A 815 -2.05 -7.27 38.34
CA GLY A 815 -1.28 -8.16 37.49
C GLY A 815 -2.08 -9.33 36.87
N TYR A 816 -3.35 -9.52 37.24
CA TYR A 816 -4.19 -10.50 36.56
C TYR A 816 -4.30 -10.20 35.07
N SER A 817 -4.14 -11.23 34.25
CA SER A 817 -4.26 -11.12 32.80
C SER A 817 -4.88 -12.38 32.23
N THR A 818 -5.74 -12.21 31.22
CA THR A 818 -6.35 -13.30 30.46
C THR A 818 -6.60 -12.87 29.02
N THR A 819 -6.68 -13.85 28.12
CA THR A 819 -7.11 -13.62 26.74
C THR A 819 -8.41 -14.34 26.50
N TYR A 820 -9.33 -13.72 25.80
CA TYR A 820 -10.64 -14.30 25.48
C TYR A 820 -11.02 -13.95 24.04
N ARG A 821 -12.04 -14.66 23.55
CA ARG A 821 -12.54 -14.50 22.18
C ARG A 821 -13.81 -13.66 22.20
N ASN A 822 -13.85 -12.67 21.31
CA ASN A 822 -15.00 -11.79 21.07
C ASN A 822 -15.38 -11.82 19.59
N PHE A 823 -16.57 -11.37 19.21
CA PHE A 823 -17.10 -11.39 17.86
C PHE A 823 -17.52 -9.99 17.40
N ASP A 824 -16.88 -9.48 16.39
CA ASP A 824 -17.25 -8.22 15.73
C ASP A 824 -18.39 -8.49 14.74
N VAL A 825 -19.58 -8.17 15.13
CA VAL A 825 -20.81 -8.41 14.34
C VAL A 825 -20.81 -7.60 13.03
N GLN A 826 -20.29 -6.37 13.06
CA GLN A 826 -20.24 -5.50 11.87
C GLN A 826 -19.26 -6.02 10.83
N LYS A 827 -18.13 -6.54 11.27
CA LYS A 827 -17.05 -7.07 10.41
C LYS A 827 -17.18 -8.58 10.19
N GLN A 828 -18.12 -9.24 10.86
CA GLN A 828 -18.34 -10.70 10.84
C GLN A 828 -17.05 -11.49 11.05
N ARG A 829 -16.26 -11.09 12.06
CA ARG A 829 -14.98 -11.75 12.36
C ARG A 829 -14.78 -11.94 13.86
N VAL A 830 -14.05 -12.98 14.19
CA VAL A 830 -13.57 -13.23 15.54
C VAL A 830 -12.44 -12.26 15.88
N LYS A 831 -12.44 -11.76 17.11
CA LYS A 831 -11.36 -10.97 17.71
C LYS A 831 -10.83 -11.70 18.94
N LEU A 832 -9.53 -11.70 19.14
CA LEU A 832 -8.93 -11.98 20.43
C LEU A 832 -8.77 -10.67 21.18
N MET A 833 -9.14 -10.68 22.47
CA MET A 833 -9.00 -9.55 23.37
C MET A 833 -8.14 -9.96 24.54
N GLN A 834 -7.11 -9.18 24.84
CA GLN A 834 -6.28 -9.35 26.02
C GLN A 834 -6.75 -8.38 27.11
N LEU A 835 -7.05 -8.92 28.27
CA LEU A 835 -7.42 -8.19 29.46
C LEU A 835 -6.24 -8.19 30.43
N LYS A 836 -5.93 -7.05 31.04
CA LYS A 836 -4.91 -6.90 32.08
C LYS A 836 -5.37 -5.92 33.14
N VAL A 837 -5.24 -6.29 34.41
CA VAL A 837 -5.41 -5.36 35.53
C VAL A 837 -4.11 -4.63 35.73
N SER A 838 -4.07 -3.32 35.41
CA SER A 838 -2.85 -2.48 35.45
C SER A 838 -2.63 -1.80 36.79
N GLY A 839 -3.62 -1.80 37.68
CA GLY A 839 -3.52 -1.20 39.01
C GLY A 839 -4.86 -0.99 39.67
N VAL A 840 -4.85 -0.24 40.76
CA VAL A 840 -6.02 0.19 41.54
C VAL A 840 -6.00 1.70 41.65
N GLU A 841 -7.15 2.35 41.47
CA GLU A 841 -7.26 3.81 41.64
C GLU A 841 -8.65 4.23 42.12
N ASN A 842 -8.72 5.38 42.79
CA ASN A 842 -9.97 5.96 43.22
C ASN A 842 -10.67 6.67 42.03
N VAL A 843 -11.86 6.25 41.70
CA VAL A 843 -12.66 6.79 40.59
C VAL A 843 -13.95 7.40 41.10
N THR A 844 -14.15 8.67 40.76
CA THR A 844 -15.37 9.40 41.08
C THR A 844 -16.29 9.47 39.85
N VAL A 845 -17.50 8.98 39.98
CA VAL A 845 -18.56 8.98 38.97
C VAL A 845 -19.88 9.52 39.62
N PRO A 846 -20.96 9.82 38.88
CA PRO A 846 -22.18 10.32 39.48
C PRO A 846 -22.76 9.42 40.58
N ALA A 847 -22.56 8.12 40.53
CA ALA A 847 -23.02 7.15 41.57
C ALA A 847 -22.16 7.19 42.84
N GLY A 848 -21.00 7.88 42.88
CA GLY A 848 -20.13 7.96 44.05
C GLY A 848 -18.64 7.84 43.74
N THR A 849 -17.84 7.68 44.79
CA THR A 849 -16.39 7.43 44.67
C THR A 849 -16.10 5.99 45.05
N PHE A 850 -15.34 5.30 44.20
CA PHE A 850 -15.07 3.88 44.30
C PHE A 850 -13.56 3.59 44.24
N ASP A 851 -13.10 2.64 45.06
CA ASP A 851 -11.75 2.06 44.96
C ASP A 851 -11.78 0.94 43.92
N ALA A 852 -11.29 1.19 42.72
CA ALA A 852 -11.57 0.34 41.57
C ALA A 852 -10.30 -0.26 40.95
N TYR A 853 -10.40 -1.52 40.52
CA TYR A 853 -9.42 -2.11 39.60
C TYR A 853 -9.48 -1.38 38.27
N LYS A 854 -8.31 -0.98 37.76
CA LYS A 854 -8.16 -0.49 36.39
C LYS A 854 -7.87 -1.67 35.47
N VAL A 855 -8.82 -1.99 34.63
CA VAL A 855 -8.80 -3.15 33.72
C VAL A 855 -8.62 -2.63 32.29
N GLU A 856 -7.48 -2.90 31.69
CA GLU A 856 -7.17 -2.53 30.32
C GLU A 856 -7.47 -3.73 29.41
N VAL A 857 -8.25 -3.48 28.35
CA VAL A 857 -8.62 -4.49 27.33
C VAL A 857 -8.16 -3.98 25.98
N SER A 858 -7.39 -4.78 25.26
CA SER A 858 -6.84 -4.43 23.96
C SER A 858 -6.71 -5.64 23.04
N SER A 859 -6.58 -5.40 21.75
CA SER A 859 -6.22 -6.45 20.79
C SER A 859 -4.76 -6.88 21.00
N PRO A 860 -4.47 -8.17 21.25
CA PRO A 860 -3.11 -8.65 21.48
C PRO A 860 -2.20 -8.54 20.26
N ASP A 861 -2.79 -8.35 19.08
CA ASP A 861 -2.11 -8.14 17.79
C ASP A 861 -1.85 -6.65 17.45
N GLY A 862 -2.04 -5.75 18.44
CA GLY A 862 -1.85 -4.30 18.24
C GLY A 862 -2.96 -3.62 17.45
N GLY A 863 -4.11 -4.27 17.30
CA GLY A 863 -5.30 -3.68 16.65
C GLY A 863 -5.83 -2.43 17.37
N PRO A 864 -6.70 -1.65 16.71
CA PRO A 864 -7.16 -0.36 17.23
C PRO A 864 -8.16 -0.45 18.38
N ASP A 865 -8.55 -1.67 18.78
CA ASP A 865 -9.49 -1.88 19.88
C ASP A 865 -8.76 -1.62 21.21
N GLN A 866 -9.17 -0.56 21.92
CA GLN A 866 -8.65 -0.18 23.24
C GLN A 866 -9.81 0.21 24.13
N GLU A 867 -9.89 -0.41 25.30
CA GLU A 867 -10.91 -0.16 26.32
C GLU A 867 -10.24 -0.15 27.69
N THR A 868 -10.67 0.75 28.55
CA THR A 868 -10.31 0.76 29.99
C THR A 868 -11.60 0.71 30.80
N LEU A 869 -11.73 -0.31 31.64
CA LEU A 869 -12.86 -0.53 32.52
C LEU A 869 -12.39 -0.35 33.97
N TRP A 870 -13.18 0.36 34.78
CA TRP A 870 -12.96 0.47 36.22
C TRP A 870 -14.04 -0.34 36.97
N VAL A 871 -13.58 -1.31 37.73
CA VAL A 871 -14.44 -2.25 38.49
C VAL A 871 -14.19 -2.07 39.97
N ASP A 872 -15.25 -1.65 40.72
CA ASP A 872 -15.18 -1.47 42.16
C ASP A 872 -14.77 -2.77 42.89
N ARG A 873 -13.78 -2.69 43.74
CA ARG A 873 -13.19 -3.85 44.45
C ARG A 873 -14.16 -4.53 45.43
N ASN A 874 -15.07 -3.75 45.99
CA ASN A 874 -16.00 -4.24 47.04
C ASN A 874 -17.28 -4.83 46.44
N SER A 875 -17.90 -4.09 45.51
CA SER A 875 -19.18 -4.49 44.92
C SER A 875 -19.08 -5.24 43.62
N HIS A 876 -17.87 -5.31 43.03
CA HIS A 876 -17.63 -5.84 41.71
C HIS A 876 -18.52 -5.20 40.61
N LYS A 877 -18.90 -3.94 40.78
CA LYS A 877 -19.64 -3.18 39.75
C LYS A 877 -18.67 -2.49 38.82
N ALA A 878 -18.94 -2.56 37.52
CA ALA A 878 -18.30 -1.72 36.54
C ALA A 878 -18.81 -0.27 36.70
N VAL A 879 -17.93 0.62 37.19
CA VAL A 879 -18.30 2.00 37.56
C VAL A 879 -17.98 3.00 36.46
N LYS A 880 -16.98 2.72 35.64
CA LYS A 880 -16.58 3.58 34.51
C LYS A 880 -15.99 2.74 33.39
N GLU A 881 -16.19 3.21 32.17
CA GLU A 881 -15.57 2.67 30.95
C GLU A 881 -15.10 3.81 30.07
N SER A 882 -13.95 3.63 29.42
CA SER A 882 -13.44 4.47 28.34
C SER A 882 -13.02 3.57 27.19
N ALA A 883 -13.59 3.74 26.00
CA ALA A 883 -13.31 2.89 24.85
C ALA A 883 -13.10 3.71 23.57
N VAL A 884 -12.12 3.33 22.78
CA VAL A 884 -11.95 3.84 21.42
C VAL A 884 -12.93 3.12 20.50
N LEU A 885 -13.67 3.88 19.69
CA LEU A 885 -14.62 3.35 18.71
C LEU A 885 -14.03 3.38 17.30
N PRO A 886 -13.35 2.32 16.83
CA PRO A 886 -12.71 2.31 15.51
C PRO A 886 -13.71 2.45 14.37
N SER A 887 -14.93 1.96 14.54
CA SER A 887 -16.03 2.09 13.57
C SER A 887 -16.53 3.53 13.39
N MET A 888 -16.22 4.41 14.33
CA MET A 888 -16.57 5.84 14.31
C MET A 888 -15.33 6.74 14.13
N GLY A 889 -14.32 6.22 13.42
CA GLY A 889 -13.10 7.00 13.10
C GLY A 889 -12.21 7.28 14.32
N GLY A 890 -12.23 6.41 15.35
CA GLY A 890 -11.43 6.58 16.56
C GLY A 890 -12.09 7.49 17.60
N ALA A 891 -13.40 7.71 17.51
CA ALA A 891 -14.16 8.45 18.54
C ALA A 891 -13.96 7.84 19.93
N LEU A 892 -13.91 8.65 20.97
CA LEU A 892 -13.78 8.22 22.36
C LEU A 892 -15.16 8.10 22.99
N LEU A 893 -15.52 6.90 23.44
CA LEU A 893 -16.69 6.65 24.28
C LEU A 893 -16.26 6.68 25.75
N THR A 894 -16.95 7.45 26.58
CA THR A 894 -16.82 7.37 28.04
C THR A 894 -18.17 7.09 28.63
N GLN A 895 -18.26 6.10 29.54
CA GLN A 895 -19.46 5.76 30.27
C GLN A 895 -19.22 5.81 31.79
N GLU A 896 -20.13 6.43 32.54
CA GLU A 896 -20.04 6.59 34.00
C GLU A 896 -21.31 6.12 34.66
N LEU A 897 -21.19 5.28 35.70
CA LEU A 897 -22.31 4.75 36.46
C LEU A 897 -23.06 5.89 37.17
N VAL A 898 -24.37 5.92 36.98
CA VAL A 898 -25.29 6.86 37.65
C VAL A 898 -26.08 6.19 38.75
N GLN A 899 -26.47 4.92 38.53
CA GLN A 899 -27.29 4.14 39.46
C GLN A 899 -27.01 2.65 39.36
#